data_8edf312c5e28901755416615f660c937
#
_entry.id   8edf312c5e28901755416615f660c937
#
_cell.length_a   1.000
_cell.length_b   1.000
_cell.length_c   1.000
_cell.angle_alpha   90.00
_cell.angle_beta   90.00
_cell.angle_gamma   90.00
#
_symmetry.space_group_name_H-M   'P 1'
#
loop_
_entity.id
_entity.type
_entity.pdbx_description
1 polymer ?
#
loop_
_entity_poly.entity_id
_entity_poly.type
_entity_poly.pdbx_seq_one_letter_code
_entity_poly.pdbx_strand_id
1 'polypeptide(L)'
;MNRPDYQSVGKSVRKKDSLQLLLGKPVFTEDIAPDALVVKLLRSPHANAMVEDIDTSKAKKIAGVVDVYTWEDVPGERFSNAGQTYPETSPYDRLIIDRHVRYVGDVVAIVAAENEKAAEVALSRIKVTYEVLDPVLDFRAAKDNPTLVHPEGNWHMLCDLGGDNKRNLVGTTADADGDVEAVLADCDIVLERTYHTKAFNQAMMETFRTYAELDRYGRLHVISSTQIVFHVRRILSHALGIPKSRIRVEKPRIGGGFGAKQTAVCEVYPAFVTMKTGRPAMCVFTRKEAQTCGSPRHEMEIKVRLGANDDGRIRALDVTTLSNSGAYGEHGWATVGLTGHKSIPLYTGSLEAFKFTADVVYTNMQPSGAYRGFGATQGQFAVETTVNELAETLRRDPIGLREQNMLREGMTMPAYFNEVANACALDRCLDHCRQMFDWEAKYPVRDMGNGKVRAAGVGMSMQGSGIAGIDSGSVTVRLNDDGTYMLVIGAADMGTGCDTILAQMVAEHMECSVDDVSVFGADTDASPYDSGSYASSTTYVTGMAVEKACALLKERFCAIAAETLGCVADELAFEDGRVVRESTGETVSLPAIAEKSQCNSCQLAEATAMHSSPVSPPPFMVGMAEIELDRETGTVEVLNFDAVVDCGIPINPALARIQVEGGIVQGIGHTLMEDVTRTPKGAIRESSLFTYRLPTRLDVGDIRVEFEHSYEPTGPFGAKSIGEIVINTPAPAIAHAIFRATGVWHRELPILPEHVLLAKPEAD
;
A
#
# COMPACT_ATOMS: atom_id res chain seq x y z
N MET A 1 -22.31 17.89 -14.33
CA MET A 1 -22.68 16.78 -15.22
C MET A 1 -23.86 16.04 -14.63
N ASN A 2 -24.90 15.70 -15.46
CA ASN A 2 -25.95 14.79 -14.99
C ASN A 2 -25.31 13.43 -14.72
N ARG A 3 -25.41 12.95 -13.47
CA ARG A 3 -24.95 11.60 -13.12
C ARG A 3 -25.76 10.58 -13.90
N PRO A 4 -25.13 9.54 -14.49
CA PRO A 4 -25.85 8.35 -14.87
C PRO A 4 -26.55 7.79 -13.63
N ASP A 5 -27.81 7.44 -13.72
CA ASP A 5 -28.56 6.82 -12.60
C ASP A 5 -28.25 5.31 -12.60
N TYR A 6 -27.14 4.94 -11.97
CA TYR A 6 -26.74 3.55 -11.83
C TYR A 6 -27.62 2.81 -10.81
N GLN A 7 -27.88 1.53 -11.06
CA GLN A 7 -28.68 0.68 -10.17
C GLN A 7 -27.88 0.18 -8.96
N SER A 8 -26.63 -0.23 -9.17
CA SER A 8 -25.74 -0.81 -8.17
C SER A 8 -24.53 0.07 -7.85
N VAL A 9 -23.91 0.67 -8.86
CA VAL A 9 -22.76 1.56 -8.72
C VAL A 9 -23.18 2.88 -8.06
N GLY A 10 -22.35 3.41 -7.16
CA GLY A 10 -22.67 4.61 -6.38
C GLY A 10 -23.64 4.38 -5.23
N LYS A 11 -24.03 3.13 -4.97
CA LYS A 11 -24.89 2.76 -3.84
C LYS A 11 -24.08 2.12 -2.72
N SER A 12 -24.50 2.39 -1.46
CA SER A 12 -23.90 1.82 -0.26
C SER A 12 -24.41 0.40 -0.01
N VAL A 13 -23.90 -0.55 -0.78
CA VAL A 13 -24.25 -1.97 -0.64
C VAL A 13 -23.48 -2.56 0.55
N ARG A 14 -24.12 -3.47 1.30
CA ARG A 14 -23.48 -4.20 2.38
C ARG A 14 -22.34 -5.08 1.85
N LYS A 15 -21.20 -5.09 2.56
CA LYS A 15 -20.07 -5.96 2.25
C LYS A 15 -20.51 -7.44 2.22
N LYS A 16 -20.24 -8.17 1.14
CA LYS A 16 -20.75 -9.52 0.86
C LYS A 16 -20.45 -10.54 1.97
N ASP A 17 -19.28 -10.47 2.58
CA ASP A 17 -18.84 -11.39 3.63
C ASP A 17 -19.13 -10.89 5.06
N SER A 18 -19.71 -9.69 5.23
CA SER A 18 -19.85 -9.03 6.53
C SER A 18 -20.61 -9.89 7.56
N LEU A 19 -21.70 -10.53 7.14
CA LEU A 19 -22.50 -11.37 8.04
C LEU A 19 -21.72 -12.58 8.56
N GLN A 20 -20.97 -13.25 7.68
CA GLN A 20 -20.19 -14.44 8.05
C GLN A 20 -19.04 -14.07 9.00
N LEU A 21 -18.38 -12.94 8.78
CA LEU A 21 -17.35 -12.42 9.68
C LEU A 21 -17.92 -12.08 11.07
N LEU A 22 -19.08 -11.40 11.11
CA LEU A 22 -19.76 -11.07 12.37
C LEU A 22 -20.25 -12.33 13.14
N LEU A 23 -20.58 -13.40 12.43
CA LEU A 23 -20.95 -14.68 13.02
C LEU A 23 -19.75 -15.53 13.46
N GLY A 24 -18.52 -15.04 13.28
CA GLY A 24 -17.28 -15.71 13.70
C GLY A 24 -16.97 -16.98 12.90
N LYS A 25 -17.34 -17.04 11.61
CA LYS A 25 -16.96 -18.17 10.77
C LYS A 25 -15.44 -18.24 10.59
N PRO A 26 -14.83 -19.46 10.67
CA PRO A 26 -13.40 -19.61 10.44
C PRO A 26 -13.05 -19.29 8.97
N VAL A 27 -12.23 -18.29 8.76
CA VAL A 27 -11.92 -17.77 7.41
C VAL A 27 -10.47 -17.30 7.25
N PHE A 28 -9.72 -17.16 8.35
CA PHE A 28 -8.31 -16.74 8.34
C PHE A 28 -7.37 -17.94 8.25
N THR A 29 -6.11 -17.71 7.92
CA THR A 29 -5.11 -18.78 7.69
C THR A 29 -5.06 -19.79 8.84
N GLU A 30 -5.04 -19.34 10.11
CA GLU A 30 -4.99 -20.24 11.27
C GLU A 30 -6.29 -21.03 11.46
N ASP A 31 -7.42 -20.48 11.06
CA ASP A 31 -8.72 -21.12 11.23
C ASP A 31 -8.91 -22.34 10.32
N ILE A 32 -8.24 -22.34 9.16
CA ILE A 32 -8.44 -23.34 8.09
C ILE A 32 -7.28 -24.33 7.93
N ALA A 33 -6.26 -24.24 8.77
CA ALA A 33 -5.02 -25.01 8.70
C ALA A 33 -4.77 -25.82 9.98
N PRO A 34 -5.57 -26.86 10.28
CA PRO A 34 -5.32 -27.73 11.43
C PRO A 34 -4.11 -28.67 11.17
N ASP A 35 -3.53 -29.20 12.26
CA ASP A 35 -2.54 -30.28 12.26
C ASP A 35 -1.25 -30.08 11.48
N ALA A 36 -0.73 -28.83 11.46
CA ALA A 36 0.55 -28.48 10.85
C ALA A 36 1.72 -28.54 11.85
N LEU A 37 2.92 -28.79 11.36
CA LEU A 37 4.14 -28.52 12.11
C LEU A 37 4.23 -27.02 12.42
N VAL A 38 4.56 -26.71 13.67
CA VAL A 38 4.84 -25.35 14.10
C VAL A 38 6.24 -24.97 13.65
N VAL A 39 6.34 -23.87 12.87
CA VAL A 39 7.62 -23.29 12.43
C VAL A 39 7.92 -22.06 13.26
N LYS A 40 9.04 -22.07 13.99
CA LYS A 40 9.56 -20.94 14.74
C LYS A 40 10.97 -20.60 14.28
N LEU A 41 11.33 -19.32 14.37
CA LEU A 41 12.57 -18.78 13.82
C LEU A 41 13.49 -18.29 14.92
N LEU A 42 14.75 -18.77 14.91
CA LEU A 42 15.78 -18.16 15.74
C LEU A 42 16.23 -16.87 15.09
N ARG A 43 16.23 -15.78 15.85
CA ARG A 43 16.55 -14.45 15.37
C ARG A 43 17.91 -13.98 15.88
N SER A 44 18.67 -13.27 15.03
CA SER A 44 19.94 -12.65 15.39
C SER A 44 19.75 -11.56 16.45
N PRO A 45 20.58 -11.55 17.51
CA PRO A 45 20.66 -10.43 18.45
C PRO A 45 21.61 -9.31 17.96
N HIS A 46 22.31 -9.52 16.84
CA HIS A 46 23.30 -8.60 16.29
C HIS A 46 22.80 -7.94 15.02
N ALA A 47 23.17 -6.69 14.85
CA ALA A 47 22.82 -5.90 13.65
C ALA A 47 23.71 -6.26 12.45
N ASN A 48 24.96 -6.68 12.70
CA ASN A 48 25.88 -7.10 11.66
C ASN A 48 26.82 -8.18 12.25
N ALA A 49 26.78 -9.40 11.74
CA ALA A 49 27.64 -10.49 12.21
C ALA A 49 27.69 -11.65 11.20
N MET A 50 28.81 -12.37 11.21
CA MET A 50 28.94 -13.67 10.58
C MET A 50 28.63 -14.78 11.58
N VAL A 51 27.81 -15.75 11.18
CA VAL A 51 27.63 -16.99 11.96
C VAL A 51 28.83 -17.89 11.74
N GLU A 52 29.67 -18.02 12.76
CA GLU A 52 30.88 -18.86 12.71
C GLU A 52 30.54 -20.32 12.92
N ASP A 53 29.69 -20.62 13.90
CA ASP A 53 29.26 -21.95 14.26
C ASP A 53 27.85 -21.94 14.84
N ILE A 54 27.11 -23.04 14.60
CA ILE A 54 25.77 -23.22 15.12
C ILE A 54 25.52 -24.68 15.59
N ASP A 55 25.45 -24.89 16.90
CA ASP A 55 25.14 -26.19 17.49
C ASP A 55 23.65 -26.39 17.69
N THR A 56 23.04 -27.19 16.85
CA THR A 56 21.62 -27.57 16.90
C THR A 56 21.41 -28.93 17.60
N SER A 57 22.46 -29.62 18.01
CA SER A 57 22.43 -31.02 18.48
C SER A 57 21.51 -31.26 19.68
N LYS A 58 21.43 -30.29 20.60
CA LYS A 58 20.55 -30.34 21.77
C LYS A 58 19.10 -30.04 21.42
N ALA A 59 18.88 -29.11 20.50
CA ALA A 59 17.54 -28.73 20.02
C ALA A 59 16.88 -29.90 19.29
N LYS A 60 17.61 -30.58 18.41
CA LYS A 60 17.11 -31.77 17.66
C LYS A 60 16.72 -32.95 18.55
N LYS A 61 17.19 -33.01 19.84
CA LYS A 61 16.84 -34.05 20.79
C LYS A 61 15.62 -33.77 21.64
N ILE A 62 15.00 -32.59 21.50
CA ILE A 62 13.79 -32.23 22.23
C ILE A 62 12.61 -33.05 21.67
N ALA A 63 11.85 -33.70 22.57
CA ALA A 63 10.65 -34.47 22.17
C ALA A 63 9.64 -33.56 21.47
N GLY A 64 9.17 -33.97 20.29
CA GLY A 64 8.28 -33.19 19.44
C GLY A 64 8.97 -32.26 18.48
N VAL A 65 10.30 -32.15 18.51
CA VAL A 65 11.07 -31.47 17.44
C VAL A 65 11.27 -32.43 16.28
N VAL A 66 10.91 -32.00 15.08
CA VAL A 66 11.06 -32.79 13.85
C VAL A 66 12.44 -32.56 13.24
N ASP A 67 12.80 -31.29 13.08
CA ASP A 67 14.16 -30.90 12.63
C ASP A 67 14.48 -29.43 12.96
N VAL A 68 15.76 -29.08 12.78
CA VAL A 68 16.27 -27.72 12.90
C VAL A 68 17.17 -27.46 11.70
N TYR A 69 16.87 -26.41 10.94
CA TYR A 69 17.58 -26.04 9.73
C TYR A 69 18.38 -24.75 9.91
N THR A 70 19.52 -24.68 9.24
CA THR A 70 20.47 -23.59 9.28
C THR A 70 20.79 -23.11 7.86
N TRP A 71 21.70 -22.17 7.71
CA TRP A 71 22.17 -21.67 6.42
C TRP A 71 22.79 -22.77 5.53
N GLU A 72 23.24 -23.88 6.09
CA GLU A 72 23.78 -25.05 5.34
C GLU A 72 22.69 -25.90 4.66
N ASP A 73 21.45 -25.78 5.12
CA ASP A 73 20.34 -26.63 4.66
C ASP A 73 19.50 -26.02 3.54
N VAL A 74 19.66 -24.70 3.31
CA VAL A 74 18.84 -23.90 2.38
C VAL A 74 19.52 -23.71 1.01
N PRO A 75 18.76 -23.44 -0.06
CA PRO A 75 19.35 -23.05 -1.35
C PRO A 75 20.22 -21.78 -1.24
N GLY A 76 21.32 -21.75 -1.99
CA GLY A 76 22.25 -20.62 -2.01
C GLY A 76 21.92 -19.51 -3.02
N GLU A 77 20.84 -19.66 -3.79
CA GLU A 77 20.42 -18.68 -4.77
C GLU A 77 19.67 -17.52 -4.10
N ARG A 78 20.07 -16.28 -4.44
CA ARG A 78 19.41 -15.09 -3.91
C ARG A 78 18.09 -14.83 -4.62
N PHE A 79 17.15 -14.29 -3.87
CA PHE A 79 15.83 -13.89 -4.37
C PHE A 79 15.43 -12.52 -3.82
N SER A 80 14.46 -11.90 -4.47
CA SER A 80 13.73 -10.74 -3.94
C SER A 80 12.43 -11.21 -3.30
N ASN A 81 12.11 -10.72 -2.10
CA ASN A 81 10.81 -10.98 -1.46
C ASN A 81 9.77 -9.88 -1.71
N ALA A 82 10.09 -8.90 -2.53
CA ALA A 82 9.16 -7.86 -2.93
C ALA A 82 8.14 -8.35 -3.96
N GLY A 83 6.89 -8.06 -3.73
CA GLY A 83 5.78 -8.41 -4.62
C GLY A 83 5.30 -7.23 -5.44
N GLN A 84 6.07 -6.85 -6.44
CA GLN A 84 5.73 -5.77 -7.35
C GLN A 84 6.34 -6.06 -8.71
N THR A 85 5.63 -5.88 -9.78
CA THR A 85 6.08 -6.01 -11.17
C THR A 85 6.83 -7.31 -11.53
N TYR A 86 7.14 -7.51 -12.79
CA TYR A 86 8.15 -8.41 -13.33
C TYR A 86 8.58 -7.86 -14.70
N PRO A 87 9.90 -7.67 -14.95
CA PRO A 87 11.00 -7.87 -14.00
C PRO A 87 10.88 -7.00 -12.75
N GLU A 88 11.35 -7.54 -11.60
CA GLU A 88 11.29 -6.83 -10.33
C GLU A 88 12.20 -5.61 -10.33
N THR A 89 11.68 -4.49 -9.80
CA THR A 89 12.44 -3.27 -9.49
C THR A 89 13.23 -3.36 -8.18
N SER A 90 13.33 -4.55 -7.62
CA SER A 90 13.92 -4.84 -6.32
C SER A 90 15.15 -5.71 -6.48
N PRO A 91 16.20 -5.55 -5.66
CA PRO A 91 17.39 -6.37 -5.72
C PRO A 91 17.14 -7.82 -5.28
N TYR A 92 17.92 -8.73 -5.85
CA TYR A 92 18.07 -10.12 -5.40
C TYR A 92 19.17 -10.14 -4.35
N ASP A 93 18.80 -9.88 -3.12
CA ASP A 93 19.71 -9.65 -2.00
C ASP A 93 19.48 -10.59 -0.82
N ARG A 94 18.40 -11.42 -0.83
CA ARG A 94 17.99 -12.27 0.28
C ARG A 94 18.21 -13.75 0.01
N LEU A 95 18.58 -14.50 1.08
CA LEU A 95 18.50 -15.96 1.16
C LEU A 95 17.42 -16.36 2.17
N ILE A 96 16.96 -17.60 2.17
CA ILE A 96 16.03 -18.12 3.20
C ILE A 96 16.66 -18.00 4.60
N ILE A 97 17.93 -18.42 4.74
CA ILE A 97 18.81 -18.17 5.88
C ILE A 97 20.17 -17.80 5.31
N ASP A 98 20.73 -16.69 5.72
CA ASP A 98 22.09 -16.29 5.34
C ASP A 98 23.05 -16.49 6.52
N ARG A 99 24.29 -16.87 6.24
CA ARG A 99 25.37 -16.92 7.21
C ARG A 99 25.73 -15.51 7.73
N HIS A 100 25.59 -14.50 6.86
CA HIS A 100 25.76 -13.09 7.22
C HIS A 100 24.42 -12.52 7.67
N VAL A 101 24.27 -12.26 8.96
CA VAL A 101 23.09 -11.57 9.52
C VAL A 101 23.28 -10.07 9.44
N ARG A 102 22.24 -9.35 8.99
CA ARG A 102 22.34 -7.94 8.60
C ARG A 102 21.49 -6.98 9.43
N TYR A 103 20.64 -7.50 10.32
CA TYR A 103 19.91 -6.67 11.29
C TYR A 103 19.51 -7.47 12.53
N VAL A 104 19.19 -6.76 13.62
CA VAL A 104 18.66 -7.41 14.83
C VAL A 104 17.26 -7.95 14.54
N GLY A 105 17.13 -9.25 14.43
CA GLY A 105 15.90 -9.93 14.03
C GLY A 105 16.03 -10.77 12.76
N ASP A 106 17.18 -10.73 12.08
CA ASP A 106 17.45 -11.58 10.92
C ASP A 106 17.43 -13.08 11.29
N VAL A 107 17.06 -13.94 10.35
CA VAL A 107 16.83 -15.36 10.63
C VAL A 107 18.14 -16.12 10.63
N VAL A 108 18.38 -16.88 11.71
CA VAL A 108 19.60 -17.70 11.92
C VAL A 108 19.32 -19.18 11.80
N ALA A 109 18.14 -19.63 12.25
CA ALA A 109 17.72 -21.03 12.15
C ALA A 109 16.19 -21.15 12.09
N ILE A 110 15.72 -22.24 11.49
CA ILE A 110 14.29 -22.62 11.43
C ILE A 110 14.11 -23.88 12.28
N VAL A 111 13.18 -23.84 13.23
CA VAL A 111 12.77 -24.99 14.03
C VAL A 111 11.41 -25.49 13.53
N ALA A 112 11.31 -26.76 13.18
CA ALA A 112 10.07 -27.47 12.87
C ALA A 112 9.72 -28.42 14.01
N ALA A 113 8.53 -28.26 14.62
CA ALA A 113 8.11 -29.07 15.76
C ALA A 113 6.61 -29.38 15.68
N GLU A 114 6.19 -30.42 16.42
CA GLU A 114 4.78 -30.89 16.50
C GLU A 114 3.89 -29.95 17.34
N ASN A 115 4.48 -29.08 18.14
CA ASN A 115 3.74 -28.11 18.94
C ASN A 115 4.64 -26.91 19.32
N GLU A 116 4.00 -25.83 19.71
CA GLU A 116 4.65 -24.56 20.04
C GLU A 116 5.66 -24.68 21.18
N LYS A 117 5.30 -25.42 22.26
CA LYS A 117 6.17 -25.61 23.41
C LYS A 117 7.48 -26.31 23.04
N ALA A 118 7.42 -27.36 22.21
CA ALA A 118 8.61 -28.06 21.73
C ALA A 118 9.49 -27.12 20.89
N ALA A 119 8.90 -26.31 20.01
CA ALA A 119 9.60 -25.34 19.19
C ALA A 119 10.31 -24.27 20.05
N GLU A 120 9.64 -23.71 21.05
CA GLU A 120 10.21 -22.68 21.94
C GLU A 120 11.37 -23.23 22.79
N VAL A 121 11.21 -24.44 23.35
CA VAL A 121 12.28 -25.09 24.09
C VAL A 121 13.46 -25.38 23.17
N ALA A 122 13.21 -25.82 21.93
CA ALA A 122 14.29 -26.06 20.96
C ALA A 122 15.06 -24.79 20.63
N LEU A 123 14.36 -23.66 20.35
CA LEU A 123 15.01 -22.37 20.11
C LEU A 123 15.98 -22.00 21.24
N SER A 124 15.61 -22.22 22.50
CA SER A 124 16.45 -21.91 23.67
C SER A 124 17.69 -22.83 23.82
N ARG A 125 17.76 -23.93 23.06
CA ARG A 125 18.84 -24.92 23.10
C ARG A 125 19.81 -24.81 21.94
N ILE A 126 19.50 -24.01 20.93
CA ILE A 126 20.44 -23.71 19.84
C ILE A 126 21.51 -22.77 20.37
N LYS A 127 22.77 -23.09 20.10
CA LYS A 127 23.90 -22.23 20.43
C LYS A 127 24.52 -21.71 19.14
N VAL A 128 24.72 -20.40 19.08
CA VAL A 128 25.33 -19.72 17.92
C VAL A 128 26.59 -18.98 18.38
N THR A 129 27.65 -19.16 17.64
CA THR A 129 28.88 -18.36 17.77
C THR A 129 28.92 -17.35 16.64
N TYR A 130 29.10 -16.08 16.98
CA TYR A 130 29.12 -14.99 16.02
C TYR A 130 30.49 -14.29 16.03
N GLU A 131 30.96 -13.98 14.84
CA GLU A 131 31.92 -12.90 14.62
C GLU A 131 31.10 -11.61 14.42
N VAL A 132 31.11 -10.74 15.44
CA VAL A 132 30.33 -9.49 15.41
C VAL A 132 31.10 -8.44 14.62
N LEU A 133 30.44 -7.83 13.65
CA LEU A 133 30.99 -6.79 12.77
C LEU A 133 30.42 -5.42 13.13
N ASP A 134 31.09 -4.35 12.70
CA ASP A 134 30.61 -2.98 12.88
C ASP A 134 29.38 -2.73 11.98
N PRO A 135 28.23 -2.29 12.54
CA PRO A 135 27.03 -2.05 11.75
C PRO A 135 26.97 -0.61 11.22
N VAL A 136 26.34 -0.44 10.06
CA VAL A 136 25.89 0.85 9.52
C VAL A 136 24.49 1.11 10.02
N LEU A 137 24.32 1.98 11.03
CA LEU A 137 23.04 2.29 11.66
C LEU A 137 22.52 3.70 11.36
N ASP A 138 23.35 4.59 10.82
CA ASP A 138 22.93 5.90 10.33
C ASP A 138 22.83 5.87 8.81
N PHE A 139 21.61 6.00 8.30
CA PHE A 139 21.37 5.95 6.86
C PHE A 139 21.95 7.15 6.10
N ARG A 140 22.17 8.29 6.79
CA ARG A 140 22.80 9.47 6.21
C ARG A 140 24.28 9.24 5.89
N ALA A 141 24.92 8.33 6.62
CA ALA A 141 26.32 7.94 6.43
C ALA A 141 26.48 6.59 5.70
N ALA A 142 25.39 6.03 5.17
CA ALA A 142 25.41 4.66 4.61
C ALA A 142 25.96 4.62 3.17
N LYS A 143 25.59 5.60 2.34
CA LYS A 143 26.09 5.69 0.96
C LYS A 143 27.61 5.87 0.96
N ASP A 144 28.29 5.04 0.16
CA ASP A 144 29.75 5.04 0.05
C ASP A 144 30.50 4.72 1.38
N ASN A 145 29.80 4.13 2.38
CA ASN A 145 30.40 3.68 3.61
C ASN A 145 31.34 2.49 3.35
N PRO A 146 32.54 2.44 3.97
CA PRO A 146 33.46 1.32 3.80
C PRO A 146 32.92 -0.01 4.32
N THR A 147 32.03 0.00 5.32
CA THR A 147 31.30 -1.19 5.76
C THR A 147 30.15 -1.46 4.81
N LEU A 148 30.20 -2.59 4.12
CA LEU A 148 29.16 -2.98 3.16
C LEU A 148 28.13 -3.88 3.82
N VAL A 149 26.85 -3.55 3.63
CA VAL A 149 25.73 -4.38 4.10
C VAL A 149 25.61 -5.64 3.22
N HIS A 150 25.85 -5.49 1.92
CA HIS A 150 25.87 -6.58 0.93
C HIS A 150 27.23 -6.68 0.21
N PRO A 151 28.25 -7.29 0.82
CA PRO A 151 29.56 -7.44 0.20
C PRO A 151 29.65 -8.54 -0.87
N GLU A 152 28.64 -9.41 -0.98
CA GLU A 152 28.62 -10.58 -1.84
C GLU A 152 28.61 -10.26 -3.34
N GLY A 153 29.21 -11.15 -4.14
CA GLY A 153 29.32 -10.98 -5.58
C GLY A 153 28.10 -11.46 -6.38
N ASN A 154 27.17 -12.20 -5.75
CA ASN A 154 25.95 -12.70 -6.38
C ASN A 154 24.72 -11.83 -6.14
N TRP A 155 24.90 -10.64 -5.53
CA TRP A 155 23.89 -9.59 -5.52
C TRP A 155 23.65 -9.10 -6.97
N HIS A 156 22.39 -8.92 -7.36
CA HIS A 156 22.05 -8.41 -8.69
C HIS A 156 20.63 -7.82 -8.71
N MET A 157 20.33 -7.06 -9.76
CA MET A 157 19.02 -6.55 -10.10
C MET A 157 18.63 -7.00 -11.51
N LEU A 158 17.32 -7.15 -11.78
CA LEU A 158 16.81 -7.45 -13.12
C LEU A 158 16.61 -6.17 -13.97
N CYS A 159 16.52 -5.01 -13.32
CA CYS A 159 16.42 -3.71 -13.97
C CYS A 159 17.60 -2.83 -13.54
N ASP A 160 18.12 -2.03 -14.45
CA ASP A 160 19.13 -1.01 -14.12
C ASP A 160 18.42 0.23 -13.53
N LEU A 161 18.48 0.35 -12.22
CA LEU A 161 17.88 1.45 -11.43
C LEU A 161 18.94 2.22 -10.63
N GLY A 162 20.20 2.15 -11.06
CA GLY A 162 21.33 2.81 -10.41
C GLY A 162 21.74 2.16 -9.08
N GLY A 163 21.34 0.90 -8.84
CA GLY A 163 21.73 0.15 -7.65
C GLY A 163 23.20 -0.32 -7.70
N ASP A 164 23.90 -0.20 -6.57
CA ASP A 164 25.28 -0.63 -6.41
C ASP A 164 25.54 -1.06 -4.96
N ASN A 165 25.61 -2.37 -4.73
CA ASN A 165 25.86 -2.92 -3.39
C ASN A 165 27.24 -2.55 -2.82
N LYS A 166 28.21 -2.20 -3.67
CA LYS A 166 29.54 -1.72 -3.21
C LYS A 166 29.53 -0.28 -2.74
N ARG A 167 28.44 0.40 -2.91
CA ARG A 167 28.17 1.76 -2.42
C ARG A 167 27.07 1.80 -1.35
N ASN A 168 26.58 0.64 -0.90
CA ASN A 168 25.36 0.53 -0.10
C ASN A 168 24.15 1.22 -0.75
N LEU A 169 24.07 1.24 -2.07
CA LEU A 169 23.00 1.90 -2.82
C LEU A 169 22.03 0.86 -3.38
N VAL A 170 20.77 0.91 -2.99
CA VAL A 170 19.67 0.07 -3.51
C VAL A 170 19.23 0.55 -4.87
N GLY A 171 19.19 1.87 -5.06
CA GLY A 171 18.80 2.50 -6.31
C GLY A 171 18.75 4.01 -6.20
N THR A 172 18.67 4.67 -7.36
CA THR A 172 18.55 6.11 -7.48
C THR A 172 17.48 6.47 -8.50
N THR A 173 16.91 7.66 -8.38
CA THR A 173 16.00 8.22 -9.40
C THR A 173 16.18 9.71 -9.49
N ALA A 174 15.99 10.27 -10.69
CA ALA A 174 16.05 11.71 -10.93
C ALA A 174 15.05 12.08 -12.02
N ASP A 175 14.44 13.26 -11.89
CA ASP A 175 13.57 13.87 -12.88
C ASP A 175 13.68 15.39 -12.78
N ALA A 176 13.57 16.10 -13.91
CA ALA A 176 13.66 17.55 -13.93
C ALA A 176 13.01 18.14 -15.18
N ASP A 177 12.47 19.33 -15.04
CA ASP A 177 12.02 20.16 -16.16
C ASP A 177 12.36 21.64 -15.89
N GLY A 178 12.88 22.33 -16.90
CA GLY A 178 13.36 23.71 -16.78
C GLY A 178 14.70 23.85 -16.04
N ASP A 179 15.16 25.08 -15.84
CA ASP A 179 16.38 25.42 -15.08
C ASP A 179 16.00 25.92 -13.68
N VAL A 180 15.93 24.97 -12.73
CA VAL A 180 15.53 25.26 -11.35
C VAL A 180 16.45 26.29 -10.69
N GLU A 181 17.77 26.23 -10.92
CA GLU A 181 18.71 27.16 -10.29
C GLU A 181 18.52 28.57 -10.79
N ALA A 182 18.31 28.76 -12.12
CA ALA A 182 18.01 30.06 -12.70
C ALA A 182 16.69 30.62 -12.18
N VAL A 183 15.63 29.81 -12.08
CA VAL A 183 14.33 30.27 -11.58
C VAL A 183 14.41 30.60 -10.09
N LEU A 184 15.09 29.79 -9.28
CA LEU A 184 15.28 30.08 -7.84
C LEU A 184 16.05 31.37 -7.60
N ALA A 185 17.07 31.66 -8.44
CA ALA A 185 17.86 32.91 -8.34
C ALA A 185 17.05 34.17 -8.72
N ASP A 186 15.94 34.00 -9.46
CA ASP A 186 15.04 35.09 -9.89
C ASP A 186 13.77 35.18 -9.01
N CYS A 187 13.62 34.36 -8.00
CA CYS A 187 12.51 34.43 -7.07
C CYS A 187 12.77 35.45 -5.94
N ASP A 188 11.71 36.13 -5.50
CA ASP A 188 11.77 37.06 -4.36
C ASP A 188 11.97 36.31 -3.01
N ILE A 189 11.43 35.12 -2.91
CA ILE A 189 11.48 34.27 -1.70
C ILE A 189 11.98 32.88 -2.08
N VAL A 190 12.99 32.38 -1.36
CA VAL A 190 13.45 30.99 -1.46
C VAL A 190 13.42 30.38 -0.08
N LEU A 191 12.59 29.35 0.11
CA LEU A 191 12.58 28.55 1.32
C LEU A 191 13.37 27.26 1.09
N GLU A 192 14.36 27.00 1.94
CA GLU A 192 15.14 25.76 1.95
C GLU A 192 14.92 25.04 3.29
N ARG A 193 14.32 23.85 3.26
CA ARG A 193 13.91 23.12 4.47
C ARG A 193 14.26 21.66 4.35
N THR A 194 14.60 21.05 5.50
CA THR A 194 14.87 19.62 5.63
C THR A 194 13.87 19.00 6.57
N TYR A 195 13.26 17.91 6.12
CA TYR A 195 12.26 17.14 6.85
C TYR A 195 12.79 15.75 7.15
N HIS A 196 12.43 15.21 8.32
CA HIS A 196 12.76 13.85 8.71
C HIS A 196 11.50 13.10 9.13
N THR A 197 11.33 11.90 8.60
CA THR A 197 10.23 11.00 9.00
C THR A 197 10.83 9.67 9.44
N LYS A 198 10.45 9.20 10.62
CA LYS A 198 10.88 7.90 11.12
C LYS A 198 10.16 6.74 10.43
N ALA A 199 10.59 5.52 10.69
CA ALA A 199 9.87 4.32 10.30
C ALA A 199 8.57 4.17 11.11
N PHE A 200 7.49 3.70 10.46
CA PHE A 200 6.20 3.43 11.10
C PHE A 200 5.72 2.04 10.74
N ASN A 201 5.18 1.29 11.72
CA ASN A 201 4.64 -0.04 11.50
C ASN A 201 3.20 0.00 10.98
N GLN A 202 2.85 -0.89 10.05
CA GLN A 202 1.48 -1.03 9.52
C GLN A 202 0.50 -1.49 10.59
N ALA A 203 0.98 -2.17 11.62
CA ALA A 203 0.24 -2.62 12.79
C ALA A 203 -1.10 -3.33 12.48
N MET A 204 -1.16 -4.04 11.33
CA MET A 204 -2.34 -4.81 10.94
C MET A 204 -2.76 -5.76 12.06
N MET A 205 -4.07 -5.93 12.27
CA MET A 205 -4.62 -6.76 13.35
C MET A 205 -4.14 -8.21 13.24
N GLU A 206 -4.24 -8.80 12.06
CA GLU A 206 -3.67 -10.09 11.72
C GLU A 206 -2.19 -9.95 11.37
N THR A 207 -1.30 -10.57 12.14
CA THR A 207 0.14 -10.63 11.87
C THR A 207 0.45 -11.47 10.61
N PHE A 208 1.72 -11.57 10.21
CA PHE A 208 2.13 -12.43 9.11
C PHE A 208 1.90 -13.91 9.47
N ARG A 209 1.28 -14.66 8.56
CA ARG A 209 1.02 -16.09 8.75
C ARG A 209 0.84 -16.83 7.44
N THR A 210 1.41 -18.01 7.38
CA THR A 210 1.39 -18.86 6.20
C THR A 210 1.36 -20.32 6.60
N TYR A 211 0.51 -21.09 5.95
CA TYR A 211 0.43 -22.54 5.98
C TYR A 211 0.93 -23.09 4.64
N ALA A 212 1.61 -24.23 4.67
CA ALA A 212 2.07 -24.93 3.48
C ALA A 212 1.90 -26.44 3.65
N GLU A 213 1.50 -27.10 2.56
CA GLU A 213 1.35 -28.57 2.49
C GLU A 213 1.75 -29.07 1.10
N LEU A 214 1.91 -30.38 0.95
CA LEU A 214 1.96 -31.02 -0.35
C LEU A 214 0.56 -31.52 -0.73
N ASP A 215 0.05 -31.08 -1.88
CA ASP A 215 -1.23 -31.54 -2.40
C ASP A 215 -1.17 -33.01 -2.82
N ARG A 216 -2.31 -33.59 -3.19
CA ARG A 216 -2.42 -34.98 -3.66
C ARG A 216 -1.57 -35.32 -4.88
N TYR A 217 -1.05 -34.33 -5.59
CA TYR A 217 -0.13 -34.50 -6.73
C TYR A 217 1.33 -34.24 -6.33
N GLY A 218 1.61 -34.02 -5.04
CA GLY A 218 2.93 -33.68 -4.52
C GLY A 218 3.41 -32.29 -4.94
N ARG A 219 2.48 -31.37 -5.23
CA ARG A 219 2.78 -29.95 -5.48
C ARG A 219 2.72 -29.19 -4.15
N LEU A 220 3.54 -28.19 -4.01
CA LEU A 220 3.51 -27.28 -2.88
C LEU A 220 2.24 -26.40 -2.96
N HIS A 221 1.34 -26.55 -2.01
CA HIS A 221 0.16 -25.72 -1.81
C HIS A 221 0.38 -24.81 -0.61
N VAL A 222 0.26 -23.51 -0.81
CA VAL A 222 0.51 -22.47 0.19
C VAL A 222 -0.75 -21.64 0.39
N ILE A 223 -1.21 -21.58 1.63
CA ILE A 223 -2.32 -20.70 2.06
C ILE A 223 -1.69 -19.57 2.87
N SER A 224 -1.72 -18.36 2.33
CA SER A 224 -1.05 -17.21 2.96
C SER A 224 -1.96 -16.00 3.05
N SER A 225 -1.83 -15.28 4.16
CA SER A 225 -2.41 -13.95 4.34
C SER A 225 -1.57 -12.93 3.55
N THR A 226 -1.76 -12.91 2.23
CA THR A 226 -0.96 -12.12 1.27
C THR A 226 -1.82 -11.29 0.32
N GLN A 227 -1.32 -10.12 -0.08
CA GLN A 227 -1.93 -9.26 -1.09
C GLN A 227 -1.58 -9.68 -2.54
N ILE A 228 -0.63 -10.64 -2.73
CA ILE A 228 0.13 -10.82 -3.96
C ILE A 228 0.35 -12.30 -4.32
N VAL A 229 -0.73 -13.10 -4.41
CA VAL A 229 -0.62 -14.58 -4.58
C VAL A 229 0.29 -15.00 -5.74
N PHE A 230 0.22 -14.32 -6.90
CA PHE A 230 1.03 -14.63 -8.08
C PHE A 230 2.52 -14.29 -7.88
N HIS A 231 2.81 -13.22 -7.14
CA HIS A 231 4.18 -12.87 -6.78
C HIS A 231 4.74 -13.78 -5.70
N VAL A 232 3.94 -14.18 -4.69
CA VAL A 232 4.36 -15.21 -3.72
C VAL A 232 4.74 -16.50 -4.43
N ARG A 233 3.94 -16.97 -5.42
CA ARG A 233 4.29 -18.13 -6.24
C ARG A 233 5.64 -17.96 -6.97
N ARG A 234 5.92 -16.78 -7.51
CA ARG A 234 7.20 -16.45 -8.14
C ARG A 234 8.36 -16.46 -7.13
N ILE A 235 8.19 -15.79 -6.00
CA ILE A 235 9.19 -15.70 -4.93
C ILE A 235 9.55 -17.09 -4.41
N LEU A 236 8.56 -17.93 -4.11
CA LEU A 236 8.76 -19.30 -3.67
C LEU A 236 9.47 -20.15 -4.74
N SER A 237 9.15 -19.93 -6.02
CA SER A 237 9.84 -20.60 -7.13
C SER A 237 11.34 -20.28 -7.14
N HIS A 238 11.72 -19.03 -6.95
CA HIS A 238 13.12 -18.61 -6.90
C HIS A 238 13.80 -19.09 -5.59
N ALA A 239 13.19 -18.83 -4.45
CA ALA A 239 13.76 -19.16 -3.14
C ALA A 239 14.00 -20.68 -2.93
N LEU A 240 13.11 -21.53 -3.48
CA LEU A 240 13.17 -22.97 -3.33
C LEU A 240 13.82 -23.68 -4.53
N GLY A 241 14.09 -22.95 -5.63
CA GLY A 241 14.65 -23.54 -6.86
C GLY A 241 13.71 -24.52 -7.57
N ILE A 242 12.37 -24.35 -7.45
CA ILE A 242 11.39 -25.24 -8.07
C ILE A 242 10.51 -24.50 -9.08
N PRO A 243 10.02 -25.13 -10.15
CA PRO A 243 9.21 -24.47 -11.16
C PRO A 243 7.86 -24.02 -10.61
N LYS A 244 7.33 -22.90 -11.13
CA LYS A 244 6.02 -22.33 -10.73
C LYS A 244 4.85 -23.32 -10.87
N SER A 245 4.93 -24.26 -11.83
CA SER A 245 3.93 -25.32 -12.02
C SER A 245 3.82 -26.30 -10.85
N ARG A 246 4.83 -26.33 -9.97
CA ARG A 246 4.85 -27.14 -8.75
C ARG A 246 4.35 -26.39 -7.52
N ILE A 247 3.85 -25.15 -7.68
CA ILE A 247 3.43 -24.27 -6.59
C ILE A 247 2.03 -23.75 -6.89
N ARG A 248 1.11 -23.93 -5.92
CA ARG A 248 -0.18 -23.26 -5.83
C ARG A 248 -0.18 -22.33 -4.63
N VAL A 249 -0.64 -21.11 -4.80
CA VAL A 249 -0.81 -20.14 -3.71
C VAL A 249 -2.27 -19.68 -3.67
N GLU A 250 -2.86 -19.76 -2.50
CA GLU A 250 -4.23 -19.36 -2.22
C GLU A 250 -4.25 -18.35 -1.08
N LYS A 251 -5.11 -17.34 -1.18
CA LYS A 251 -5.35 -16.42 -0.08
C LYS A 251 -6.68 -16.68 0.60
N PRO A 252 -6.72 -16.82 1.93
CA PRO A 252 -7.93 -16.81 2.73
C PRO A 252 -8.41 -15.37 2.96
N ARG A 253 -9.31 -15.12 3.89
CA ARG A 253 -9.60 -13.76 4.37
C ARG A 253 -8.34 -13.18 5.04
N ILE A 254 -8.08 -11.89 4.79
CA ILE A 254 -6.93 -11.16 5.28
C ILE A 254 -7.37 -10.13 6.32
N GLY A 255 -6.76 -10.18 7.51
CA GLY A 255 -7.05 -9.29 8.64
C GLY A 255 -6.25 -8.00 8.62
N GLY A 256 -6.28 -7.27 7.49
CA GLY A 256 -5.52 -6.05 7.22
C GLY A 256 -4.16 -6.32 6.60
N GLY A 257 -3.71 -5.39 5.77
CA GLY A 257 -2.40 -5.46 5.09
C GLY A 257 -1.69 -4.12 5.11
N PHE A 258 -2.33 -3.08 4.60
CA PHE A 258 -1.81 -1.72 4.49
C PHE A 258 -0.46 -1.63 3.75
N GLY A 259 -0.15 -2.63 2.89
CA GLY A 259 1.13 -2.78 2.20
C GLY A 259 2.07 -3.80 2.84
N ALA A 260 1.98 -4.11 4.14
CA ALA A 260 2.87 -5.07 4.81
C ALA A 260 2.89 -6.44 4.12
N LYS A 261 1.73 -6.91 3.64
CA LYS A 261 1.56 -8.22 3.00
C LYS A 261 1.77 -8.19 1.48
N GLN A 262 2.39 -7.12 0.98
CA GLN A 262 2.96 -7.01 -0.37
C GLN A 262 4.40 -7.55 -0.43
N THR A 263 4.97 -7.90 0.71
CA THR A 263 6.28 -8.56 0.85
C THR A 263 6.05 -9.99 1.35
N ALA A 264 6.77 -10.97 0.78
CA ALA A 264 6.74 -12.35 1.27
C ALA A 264 7.61 -12.49 2.52
N VAL A 265 7.05 -12.12 3.68
CA VAL A 265 7.80 -12.02 4.95
C VAL A 265 7.99 -13.36 5.64
N CYS A 266 6.98 -14.24 5.61
CA CYS A 266 7.02 -15.54 6.32
C CYS A 266 6.78 -16.76 5.41
N GLU A 267 6.37 -16.57 4.17
CA GLU A 267 5.92 -17.62 3.25
C GLU A 267 6.99 -18.68 2.97
N VAL A 268 8.23 -18.25 2.86
CA VAL A 268 9.35 -19.14 2.48
C VAL A 268 9.66 -20.20 3.56
N TYR A 269 9.42 -19.89 4.83
CA TYR A 269 9.82 -20.78 5.94
C TYR A 269 8.96 -22.03 6.05
N PRO A 270 7.61 -21.96 6.15
CA PRO A 270 6.79 -23.17 6.17
C PRO A 270 6.84 -23.92 4.84
N ALA A 271 6.95 -23.21 3.71
CA ALA A 271 7.12 -23.82 2.40
C ALA A 271 8.40 -24.67 2.32
N PHE A 272 9.53 -24.14 2.80
CA PHE A 272 10.79 -24.87 2.90
C PHE A 272 10.69 -26.10 3.82
N VAL A 273 10.12 -25.94 5.01
CA VAL A 273 9.92 -27.06 5.96
C VAL A 273 9.04 -28.15 5.36
N THR A 274 7.95 -27.79 4.69
CA THR A 274 7.05 -28.74 4.02
C THR A 274 7.80 -29.54 2.92
N MET A 275 8.61 -28.84 2.11
CA MET A 275 9.41 -29.51 1.09
C MET A 275 10.46 -30.46 1.66
N LYS A 276 11.05 -30.15 2.84
CA LYS A 276 12.03 -31.01 3.51
C LYS A 276 11.43 -32.19 4.26
N THR A 277 10.28 -32.00 4.88
CA THR A 277 9.67 -33.02 5.76
C THR A 277 8.57 -33.85 5.11
N GLY A 278 7.98 -33.36 4.02
CA GLY A 278 6.77 -33.93 3.42
C GLY A 278 5.51 -33.75 4.27
N ARG A 279 5.58 -32.99 5.38
CA ARG A 279 4.48 -32.74 6.31
C ARG A 279 3.98 -31.29 6.19
N PRO A 280 2.68 -31.05 6.44
CA PRO A 280 2.17 -29.68 6.54
C PRO A 280 2.92 -28.87 7.59
N ALA A 281 3.16 -27.58 7.33
CA ALA A 281 3.84 -26.68 8.24
C ALA A 281 3.20 -25.28 8.24
N MET A 282 3.22 -24.62 9.41
CA MET A 282 2.67 -23.29 9.58
C MET A 282 3.64 -22.39 10.33
N CYS A 283 3.82 -21.18 9.80
CA CYS A 283 4.56 -20.09 10.45
C CYS A 283 3.59 -18.97 10.79
N VAL A 284 3.54 -18.58 12.06
CA VAL A 284 2.74 -17.45 12.56
C VAL A 284 3.66 -16.53 13.33
N PHE A 285 3.79 -15.26 12.86
CA PHE A 285 4.57 -14.27 13.58
C PHE A 285 3.78 -13.75 14.78
N THR A 286 4.44 -13.70 15.92
CA THR A 286 3.95 -12.96 17.09
C THR A 286 3.85 -11.46 16.76
N ARG A 287 3.12 -10.71 17.58
CA ARG A 287 3.07 -9.24 17.46
C ARG A 287 4.48 -8.62 17.51
N LYS A 288 5.33 -9.13 18.40
CA LYS A 288 6.72 -8.70 18.50
C LYS A 288 7.48 -8.92 17.18
N GLU A 289 7.39 -10.12 16.61
CA GLU A 289 8.04 -10.41 15.33
C GLU A 289 7.49 -9.54 14.19
N ALA A 290 6.17 -9.33 14.14
CA ALA A 290 5.56 -8.47 13.13
C ALA A 290 6.10 -7.02 13.20
N GLN A 291 6.36 -6.51 14.41
CA GLN A 291 6.90 -5.16 14.61
C GLN A 291 8.41 -5.07 14.40
N THR A 292 9.18 -6.11 14.78
CA THR A 292 10.65 -6.05 14.75
C THR A 292 11.30 -6.75 13.57
N CYS A 293 10.54 -7.59 12.82
CA CYS A 293 11.04 -8.40 11.71
C CYS A 293 10.15 -8.29 10.45
N GLY A 294 9.09 -7.47 10.47
CA GLY A 294 8.33 -7.08 9.29
C GLY A 294 9.02 -5.94 8.53
N SER A 295 8.31 -5.36 7.56
CA SER A 295 8.83 -4.31 6.69
C SER A 295 8.02 -3.00 6.89
N PRO A 296 8.35 -2.16 7.88
CA PRO A 296 7.68 -0.89 8.16
C PRO A 296 7.88 0.14 7.04
N ARG A 297 7.26 1.32 7.17
CA ARG A 297 7.51 2.49 6.32
C ARG A 297 8.98 2.88 6.36
N HIS A 298 9.52 3.31 5.23
CA HIS A 298 10.88 3.84 5.13
C HIS A 298 11.10 5.06 6.02
N GLU A 299 12.21 5.10 6.73
CA GLU A 299 12.75 6.32 7.32
C GLU A 299 13.37 7.17 6.21
N MET A 300 13.07 8.49 6.18
CA MET A 300 13.52 9.36 5.10
C MET A 300 13.96 10.74 5.61
N GLU A 301 14.95 11.30 4.93
CA GLU A 301 15.28 12.73 4.97
C GLU A 301 14.92 13.35 3.62
N ILE A 302 14.16 14.45 3.66
CA ILE A 302 13.66 15.12 2.46
C ILE A 302 14.03 16.60 2.54
N LYS A 303 14.77 17.09 1.55
CA LYS A 303 15.10 18.50 1.39
C LYS A 303 14.19 19.09 0.35
N VAL A 304 13.57 20.22 0.66
CA VAL A 304 12.71 20.99 -0.24
C VAL A 304 13.30 22.39 -0.39
N ARG A 305 13.52 22.81 -1.64
CA ARG A 305 13.79 24.21 -2.01
C ARG A 305 12.59 24.69 -2.80
N LEU A 306 11.92 25.72 -2.31
CA LEU A 306 10.74 26.30 -2.91
C LEU A 306 11.02 27.75 -3.24
N GLY A 307 10.89 28.12 -4.52
CA GLY A 307 11.01 29.51 -4.99
C GLY A 307 9.65 30.11 -5.33
N ALA A 308 9.38 31.30 -4.83
CA ALA A 308 8.15 32.03 -5.07
C ALA A 308 8.39 33.53 -5.23
N ASN A 309 7.44 34.24 -5.84
CA ASN A 309 7.40 35.69 -5.88
C ASN A 309 6.61 36.23 -4.67
N ASP A 310 6.77 37.55 -4.40
CA ASP A 310 6.02 38.26 -3.34
C ASP A 310 4.50 38.21 -3.54
N ASP A 311 4.03 38.03 -4.76
CA ASP A 311 2.60 37.82 -5.06
C ASP A 311 2.10 36.39 -4.75
N GLY A 312 2.98 35.53 -4.24
CA GLY A 312 2.68 34.16 -3.84
C GLY A 312 2.68 33.15 -4.99
N ARG A 313 3.12 33.52 -6.20
CA ARG A 313 3.29 32.57 -7.30
C ARG A 313 4.49 31.65 -7.03
N ILE A 314 4.25 30.34 -6.87
CA ILE A 314 5.29 29.31 -6.71
C ILE A 314 5.86 29.00 -8.11
N ARG A 315 7.16 29.26 -8.30
CA ARG A 315 7.81 29.17 -9.63
C ARG A 315 8.76 27.98 -9.75
N ALA A 316 9.37 27.55 -8.64
CA ALA A 316 10.31 26.43 -8.65
C ALA A 316 10.15 25.53 -7.44
N LEU A 317 10.33 24.21 -7.66
CA LEU A 317 10.44 23.19 -6.63
C LEU A 317 11.63 22.29 -6.91
N ASP A 318 12.54 22.13 -5.91
CA ASP A 318 13.62 21.16 -5.92
C ASP A 318 13.45 20.25 -4.70
N VAL A 319 13.24 18.97 -4.94
CA VAL A 319 13.01 17.97 -3.90
C VAL A 319 14.11 16.92 -3.96
N THR A 320 14.87 16.77 -2.88
CA THR A 320 15.93 15.77 -2.75
C THR A 320 15.60 14.82 -1.60
N THR A 321 15.56 13.52 -1.85
CA THR A 321 15.18 12.51 -0.86
C THR A 321 16.31 11.50 -0.64
N LEU A 322 16.62 11.21 0.63
CA LEU A 322 17.43 10.07 1.05
C LEU A 322 16.56 9.10 1.84
N SER A 323 16.48 7.85 1.40
CA SER A 323 15.61 6.81 1.98
C SER A 323 16.42 5.65 2.54
N ASN A 324 16.06 5.21 3.74
CA ASN A 324 16.62 4.05 4.42
C ASN A 324 15.82 2.78 4.07
N SER A 325 16.42 1.87 3.31
CA SER A 325 15.82 0.56 3.00
C SER A 325 16.05 -0.49 4.10
N GLY A 326 16.92 -0.20 5.05
CA GLY A 326 17.36 -1.21 6.02
C GLY A 326 18.25 -2.29 5.38
N ALA A 327 18.20 -3.49 5.92
CA ALA A 327 19.09 -4.59 5.55
C ALA A 327 18.81 -5.22 4.17
N TYR A 328 17.66 -4.95 3.59
CA TYR A 328 17.23 -5.50 2.29
C TYR A 328 16.49 -4.45 1.47
N GLY A 329 16.64 -4.50 0.15
CA GLY A 329 16.18 -3.44 -0.75
C GLY A 329 14.66 -3.39 -0.97
N GLU A 330 13.99 -4.53 -0.88
CA GLU A 330 12.53 -4.69 -1.01
C GLU A 330 11.88 -3.71 -2.02
N HIS A 331 10.98 -2.83 -1.55
CA HIS A 331 10.26 -1.85 -2.38
C HIS A 331 10.95 -0.47 -2.43
N GLY A 332 12.22 -0.36 -2.03
CA GLY A 332 12.90 0.91 -1.78
C GLY A 332 12.85 1.90 -2.95
N TRP A 333 13.25 1.47 -4.15
CA TRP A 333 13.27 2.33 -5.33
C TRP A 333 11.88 2.86 -5.69
N ALA A 334 10.88 1.96 -5.75
CA ALA A 334 9.50 2.35 -6.05
C ALA A 334 8.91 3.29 -4.98
N THR A 335 9.31 3.10 -3.71
CA THR A 335 8.85 3.93 -2.60
C THR A 335 9.41 5.34 -2.71
N VAL A 336 10.73 5.49 -2.90
CA VAL A 336 11.36 6.81 -2.90
C VAL A 336 10.94 7.67 -4.09
N GLY A 337 10.71 7.09 -5.26
CA GLY A 337 10.23 7.82 -6.45
C GLY A 337 8.94 8.59 -6.21
N LEU A 338 8.06 8.08 -5.36
CA LEU A 338 6.78 8.75 -5.08
C LEU A 338 6.91 9.99 -4.20
N THR A 339 8.07 10.24 -3.55
CA THR A 339 8.26 11.46 -2.76
C THR A 339 8.19 12.72 -3.61
N GLY A 340 8.76 12.70 -4.82
CA GLY A 340 8.69 13.80 -5.80
C GLY A 340 7.47 13.71 -6.71
N HIS A 341 7.28 12.55 -7.36
CA HIS A 341 6.22 12.37 -8.38
C HIS A 341 4.78 12.51 -7.86
N LYS A 342 4.56 12.57 -6.54
CA LYS A 342 3.22 12.76 -5.94
C LYS A 342 3.08 14.06 -5.14
N SER A 343 4.15 14.83 -4.95
CA SER A 343 4.10 16.11 -4.24
C SER A 343 4.25 17.32 -5.16
N ILE A 344 5.23 17.28 -6.06
CA ILE A 344 5.51 18.37 -7.00
C ILE A 344 4.32 18.68 -7.93
N PRO A 345 3.62 17.68 -8.51
CA PRO A 345 2.53 17.94 -9.47
C PRO A 345 1.35 18.70 -8.90
N LEU A 346 1.15 18.69 -7.56
CA LEU A 346 0.08 19.49 -6.94
C LEU A 346 0.14 20.98 -7.29
N TYR A 347 1.35 21.49 -7.60
CA TYR A 347 1.60 22.91 -7.89
C TYR A 347 1.91 23.19 -9.37
N THR A 348 1.62 22.25 -10.26
CA THR A 348 1.84 22.39 -11.72
C THR A 348 1.18 23.66 -12.31
N GLY A 349 0.14 24.21 -11.66
CA GLY A 349 -0.57 25.40 -12.12
C GLY A 349 0.30 26.66 -12.25
N SER A 350 1.44 26.72 -11.55
CA SER A 350 2.31 27.90 -11.53
C SER A 350 3.81 27.59 -11.72
N LEU A 351 4.23 26.31 -11.63
CA LEU A 351 5.64 25.94 -11.75
C LEU A 351 6.22 26.25 -13.13
N GLU A 352 7.40 26.86 -13.14
CA GLU A 352 8.24 27.10 -14.32
C GLU A 352 9.37 26.08 -14.44
N ALA A 353 9.84 25.54 -13.30
CA ALA A 353 10.85 24.49 -13.25
C ALA A 353 10.71 23.60 -12.02
N PHE A 354 11.09 22.35 -12.17
CA PHE A 354 11.25 21.44 -11.02
C PHE A 354 12.49 20.57 -11.19
N LYS A 355 12.98 20.08 -10.02
CA LYS A 355 13.99 19.04 -9.95
C LYS A 355 13.63 18.07 -8.85
N PHE A 356 13.76 16.78 -9.13
CA PHE A 356 13.61 15.72 -8.17
C PHE A 356 14.80 14.77 -8.24
N THR A 357 15.42 14.50 -7.11
CA THR A 357 16.48 13.48 -6.98
C THR A 357 16.25 12.65 -5.74
N ALA A 358 16.51 11.34 -5.83
CA ALA A 358 16.36 10.47 -4.67
C ALA A 358 17.33 9.29 -4.71
N ASP A 359 17.87 8.96 -3.52
CA ASP A 359 18.70 7.78 -3.27
C ASP A 359 18.05 6.88 -2.22
N VAL A 360 18.21 5.58 -2.40
CA VAL A 360 17.83 4.55 -1.41
C VAL A 360 19.07 3.79 -0.98
N VAL A 361 19.31 3.74 0.33
CA VAL A 361 20.53 3.14 0.88
C VAL A 361 20.24 1.92 1.76
N TYR A 362 21.19 0.98 1.76
CA TYR A 362 21.24 -0.12 2.70
C TYR A 362 21.79 0.32 4.06
N THR A 363 21.24 -0.25 5.13
CA THR A 363 21.76 -0.14 6.51
C THR A 363 21.61 -1.47 7.23
N ASN A 364 22.28 -1.62 8.37
CA ASN A 364 22.10 -2.78 9.24
C ASN A 364 20.91 -2.61 10.21
N MET A 365 19.79 -2.12 9.66
CA MET A 365 18.52 -1.96 10.36
C MET A 365 17.47 -2.92 9.81
N GLN A 366 16.33 -3.03 10.51
CA GLN A 366 15.16 -3.74 10.02
C GLN A 366 14.83 -3.29 8.57
N PRO A 367 14.54 -4.23 7.64
CA PRO A 367 14.14 -3.87 6.28
C PRO A 367 12.92 -2.96 6.28
N SER A 368 12.89 -2.02 5.36
CA SER A 368 11.72 -1.17 5.10
C SER A 368 11.00 -1.62 3.85
N GLY A 369 9.67 -1.48 3.81
CA GLY A 369 8.86 -1.96 2.71
C GLY A 369 7.64 -1.11 2.42
N ALA A 370 6.66 -1.73 1.80
CA ALA A 370 5.42 -1.08 1.42
C ALA A 370 4.56 -0.70 2.62
N TYR A 371 4.16 0.55 2.68
CA TYR A 371 3.12 1.04 3.57
C TYR A 371 2.22 2.01 2.81
N ARG A 372 0.91 1.99 3.07
CA ARG A 372 -0.13 2.84 2.48
C ARG A 372 0.37 4.25 2.13
N GLY A 373 0.31 4.64 0.85
CA GLY A 373 0.83 5.89 0.33
C GLY A 373 2.30 5.86 -0.09
N PHE A 374 3.08 4.81 0.25
CA PHE A 374 4.52 4.75 -0.06
C PHE A 374 5.24 6.05 0.32
N GLY A 375 6.14 6.54 -0.54
CA GLY A 375 6.87 7.79 -0.35
C GLY A 375 6.03 9.07 -0.50
N ALA A 376 4.84 8.99 -1.12
CA ALA A 376 3.98 10.16 -1.27
C ALA A 376 3.58 10.79 0.07
N THR A 377 3.35 9.97 1.11
CA THR A 377 3.02 10.45 2.45
C THR A 377 4.11 11.38 3.01
N GLN A 378 5.37 10.98 2.87
CA GLN A 378 6.51 11.75 3.36
C GLN A 378 6.82 12.96 2.46
N GLY A 379 6.77 12.77 1.12
CA GLY A 379 6.99 13.85 0.16
C GLY A 379 5.96 14.97 0.30
N GLN A 380 4.70 14.61 0.48
CA GLN A 380 3.63 15.59 0.66
C GLN A 380 3.70 16.27 2.05
N PHE A 381 4.09 15.54 3.10
CA PHE A 381 4.39 16.20 4.38
C PHE A 381 5.43 17.30 4.20
N ALA A 382 6.53 17.02 3.49
CA ALA A 382 7.61 17.99 3.29
C ALA A 382 7.17 19.18 2.42
N VAL A 383 6.60 18.92 1.23
CA VAL A 383 6.20 19.97 0.29
C VAL A 383 5.04 20.80 0.83
N GLU A 384 3.98 20.17 1.33
CA GLU A 384 2.79 20.87 1.86
C GLU A 384 3.09 21.70 3.09
N THR A 385 4.00 21.23 3.98
CA THR A 385 4.44 22.02 5.13
C THR A 385 5.26 23.22 4.68
N THR A 386 6.13 23.09 3.64
CA THR A 386 6.87 24.20 3.08
C THR A 386 5.93 25.23 2.42
N VAL A 387 4.86 24.78 1.75
CA VAL A 387 3.85 25.69 1.17
C VAL A 387 3.05 26.41 2.27
N ASN A 388 2.73 25.73 3.37
CA ASN A 388 2.12 26.38 4.53
C ASN A 388 3.07 27.44 5.13
N GLU A 389 4.37 27.15 5.21
CA GLU A 389 5.38 28.12 5.67
C GLU A 389 5.48 29.31 4.74
N LEU A 390 5.40 29.13 3.41
CA LEU A 390 5.33 30.22 2.44
C LEU A 390 4.10 31.12 2.69
N ALA A 391 2.92 30.51 2.94
CA ALA A 391 1.71 31.27 3.22
C ALA A 391 1.85 32.16 4.49
N GLU A 392 2.42 31.61 5.55
CA GLU A 392 2.67 32.35 6.80
C GLU A 392 3.74 33.45 6.60
N THR A 393 4.80 33.17 5.84
CA THR A 393 5.85 34.16 5.50
C THR A 393 5.26 35.35 4.74
N LEU A 394 4.39 35.07 3.77
CA LEU A 394 3.69 36.09 2.98
C LEU A 394 2.50 36.72 3.73
N ARG A 395 2.13 36.19 4.90
CA ARG A 395 0.92 36.58 5.66
C ARG A 395 -0.35 36.48 4.81
N ARG A 396 -0.45 35.38 4.03
CA ARG A 396 -1.59 35.07 3.16
C ARG A 396 -2.36 33.88 3.69
N ASP A 397 -3.65 33.83 3.35
CA ASP A 397 -4.45 32.62 3.61
C ASP A 397 -3.86 31.45 2.80
N PRO A 398 -3.53 30.33 3.47
CA PRO A 398 -2.97 29.15 2.81
C PRO A 398 -3.93 28.51 1.79
N ILE A 399 -5.24 28.72 1.92
CA ILE A 399 -6.23 28.28 0.92
C ILE A 399 -6.07 29.12 -0.34
N GLY A 400 -6.09 30.46 -0.23
CA GLY A 400 -5.93 31.35 -1.37
C GLY A 400 -4.58 31.19 -2.07
N LEU A 401 -3.50 30.86 -1.34
CA LEU A 401 -2.21 30.53 -1.92
C LEU A 401 -2.28 29.25 -2.78
N ARG A 402 -3.02 28.23 -2.32
CA ARG A 402 -3.23 26.98 -3.06
C ARG A 402 -4.08 27.19 -4.30
N GLU A 403 -5.18 27.93 -4.20
CA GLU A 403 -6.05 28.28 -5.35
C GLU A 403 -5.28 28.95 -6.50
N GLN A 404 -4.28 29.77 -6.18
CA GLN A 404 -3.42 30.46 -7.15
C GLN A 404 -2.48 29.50 -7.88
N ASN A 405 -1.99 28.45 -7.21
CA ASN A 405 -0.83 27.67 -7.67
C ASN A 405 -1.15 26.21 -8.03
N MET A 406 -2.32 25.69 -7.60
CA MET A 406 -2.61 24.27 -7.70
C MET A 406 -2.88 23.79 -9.12
N LEU A 407 -2.69 22.49 -9.31
CA LEU A 407 -3.10 21.72 -10.48
C LEU A 407 -4.60 21.89 -10.74
N ARG A 408 -4.98 21.93 -12.02
CA ARG A 408 -6.37 21.98 -12.49
C ARG A 408 -6.62 20.96 -13.59
N GLU A 409 -7.90 20.64 -13.80
CA GLU A 409 -8.34 19.76 -14.89
C GLU A 409 -7.82 20.24 -16.24
N GLY A 410 -7.32 19.31 -17.05
CA GLY A 410 -6.76 19.55 -18.37
C GLY A 410 -5.28 19.94 -18.39
N MET A 411 -4.64 20.19 -17.24
CA MET A 411 -3.20 20.49 -17.19
C MET A 411 -2.37 19.22 -17.37
N THR A 412 -1.23 19.37 -18.08
CA THR A 412 -0.19 18.34 -18.14
C THR A 412 0.68 18.44 -16.90
N MET A 413 1.06 17.32 -16.32
CA MET A 413 1.88 17.21 -15.12
C MET A 413 3.31 16.73 -15.48
N PRO A 414 4.29 17.61 -15.74
CA PRO A 414 5.63 17.19 -16.14
C PRO A 414 6.28 16.27 -15.09
N ALA A 415 6.19 16.62 -13.81
CA ALA A 415 6.72 15.80 -12.72
C ALA A 415 5.94 14.49 -12.46
N TYR A 416 4.89 14.22 -13.23
CA TYR A 416 4.13 12.98 -13.22
C TYR A 416 4.04 12.36 -14.61
N PHE A 417 5.22 12.10 -15.19
CA PHE A 417 5.40 11.41 -16.48
C PHE A 417 4.67 12.07 -17.66
N ASN A 418 4.43 13.39 -17.59
CA ASN A 418 3.65 14.16 -18.56
C ASN A 418 2.19 13.67 -18.72
N GLU A 419 1.63 13.00 -17.73
CA GLU A 419 0.21 12.66 -17.74
C GLU A 419 -0.66 13.92 -17.68
N VAL A 420 -1.84 13.85 -18.30
CA VAL A 420 -2.84 14.93 -18.27
C VAL A 420 -3.84 14.67 -17.15
N ALA A 421 -4.14 15.68 -16.36
CA ALA A 421 -5.19 15.61 -15.32
C ALA A 421 -6.59 15.67 -15.97
N ASN A 422 -7.01 14.57 -16.62
CA ASN A 422 -8.28 14.50 -17.37
C ASN A 422 -9.52 14.60 -16.47
N ALA A 423 -9.40 14.18 -15.21
CA ALA A 423 -10.46 14.25 -14.21
C ALA A 423 -9.87 14.78 -12.90
N CYS A 424 -10.06 16.06 -12.63
CA CYS A 424 -9.53 16.74 -11.46
C CYS A 424 -10.57 17.66 -10.83
N ALA A 425 -10.98 17.32 -9.60
CA ALA A 425 -11.85 18.15 -8.79
C ALA A 425 -11.12 18.77 -7.58
N LEU A 426 -9.80 18.95 -7.66
CA LEU A 426 -8.99 19.43 -6.53
C LEU A 426 -9.44 20.83 -6.05
N ASP A 427 -9.81 21.71 -6.97
CA ASP A 427 -10.35 23.03 -6.66
C ASP A 427 -11.70 22.95 -5.92
N ARG A 428 -12.60 22.07 -6.38
CA ARG A 428 -13.89 21.85 -5.70
C ARG A 428 -13.71 21.17 -4.35
N CYS A 429 -12.74 20.24 -4.24
CA CYS A 429 -12.38 19.62 -2.96
C CYS A 429 -11.91 20.69 -1.95
N LEU A 430 -11.10 21.65 -2.40
CA LEU A 430 -10.58 22.72 -1.54
C LEU A 430 -11.71 23.64 -1.06
N ASP A 431 -12.57 24.10 -1.98
CA ASP A 431 -13.70 24.97 -1.65
C ASP A 431 -14.74 24.26 -0.76
N HIS A 432 -15.11 23.03 -1.09
CA HIS A 432 -16.04 22.23 -0.30
C HIS A 432 -15.50 21.94 1.12
N CYS A 433 -14.23 21.54 1.23
CA CYS A 433 -13.60 21.30 2.53
C CYS A 433 -13.53 22.58 3.38
N ARG A 434 -13.20 23.73 2.77
CA ARG A 434 -13.23 25.06 3.41
C ARG A 434 -14.59 25.35 4.04
N GLN A 435 -15.68 25.15 3.29
CA GLN A 435 -17.04 25.38 3.75
C GLN A 435 -17.45 24.38 4.83
N MET A 436 -17.21 23.08 4.62
CA MET A 436 -17.56 22.02 5.58
C MET A 436 -16.84 22.19 6.90
N PHE A 437 -15.57 22.60 6.86
CA PHE A 437 -14.72 22.81 8.04
C PHE A 437 -15.09 24.08 8.82
N ASP A 438 -15.73 25.06 8.17
CA ASP A 438 -15.94 26.43 8.69
C ASP A 438 -14.58 27.14 8.91
N TRP A 439 -13.78 27.18 7.83
CA TRP A 439 -12.40 27.65 7.87
C TRP A 439 -12.26 29.05 8.45
N GLU A 440 -13.11 30.00 8.03
CA GLU A 440 -13.04 31.41 8.45
C GLU A 440 -13.24 31.56 9.98
N ALA A 441 -14.03 30.72 10.60
CA ALA A 441 -14.25 30.74 12.04
C ALA A 441 -13.13 29.99 12.81
N LYS A 442 -12.55 28.95 12.24
CA LYS A 442 -11.59 28.06 12.92
C LYS A 442 -10.12 28.43 12.67
N TYR A 443 -9.79 29.02 11.52
CA TYR A 443 -8.42 29.38 11.17
C TYR A 443 -7.80 30.43 12.10
N PRO A 444 -8.51 31.49 12.57
CA PRO A 444 -7.92 32.38 13.56
C PRO A 444 -7.55 31.61 14.84
N VAL A 445 -6.33 31.84 15.31
CA VAL A 445 -5.84 31.24 16.57
C VAL A 445 -6.68 31.75 17.75
N ARG A 446 -7.16 30.83 18.59
CA ARG A 446 -8.07 31.12 19.70
C ARG A 446 -7.44 30.69 21.01
N ASP A 447 -7.23 31.65 21.93
CA ASP A 447 -6.83 31.35 23.30
C ASP A 447 -8.09 30.87 24.08
N MET A 448 -8.01 29.64 24.57
CA MET A 448 -9.14 29.01 25.31
C MET A 448 -9.05 29.22 26.81
N GLY A 449 -8.01 29.93 27.27
CA GLY A 449 -7.66 30.05 28.70
C GLY A 449 -6.99 28.79 29.25
N ASN A 450 -6.50 28.87 30.48
CA ASN A 450 -5.81 27.75 31.19
C ASN A 450 -4.66 27.12 30.41
N GLY A 451 -3.92 27.92 29.63
CA GLY A 451 -2.78 27.43 28.81
C GLY A 451 -3.13 26.73 27.51
N LYS A 452 -4.43 26.62 27.18
CA LYS A 452 -4.89 25.93 25.96
C LYS A 452 -5.10 26.85 24.79
N VAL A 453 -4.75 26.40 23.59
CA VAL A 453 -4.88 27.15 22.33
C VAL A 453 -5.49 26.27 21.27
N ARG A 454 -6.48 26.78 20.53
CA ARG A 454 -7.00 26.14 19.32
C ARG A 454 -6.47 26.79 18.06
N ALA A 455 -6.12 25.96 17.11
CA ALA A 455 -5.62 26.39 15.81
C ALA A 455 -6.02 25.38 14.74
N ALA A 456 -6.00 25.84 13.49
CA ALA A 456 -6.34 25.03 12.33
C ALA A 456 -5.21 25.02 11.29
N GLY A 457 -5.17 23.95 10.49
CA GLY A 457 -4.24 23.80 9.39
C GLY A 457 -4.81 22.98 8.24
N VAL A 458 -4.16 23.05 7.08
CA VAL A 458 -4.61 22.47 5.82
C VAL A 458 -3.50 21.71 5.12
N GLY A 459 -3.86 20.65 4.39
CA GLY A 459 -2.99 19.94 3.47
C GLY A 459 -3.77 19.43 2.25
N MET A 460 -3.12 19.44 1.09
CA MET A 460 -3.61 18.81 -0.14
C MET A 460 -2.83 17.53 -0.42
N SER A 461 -3.41 16.64 -1.20
CA SER A 461 -2.72 15.42 -1.61
C SER A 461 -3.17 14.91 -2.97
N MET A 462 -2.28 14.15 -3.61
CA MET A 462 -2.56 13.29 -4.76
C MET A 462 -1.90 11.93 -4.61
N GLN A 463 -2.40 10.94 -5.38
CA GLN A 463 -1.82 9.60 -5.48
C GLN A 463 -2.03 9.07 -6.90
N GLY A 464 -1.73 7.81 -7.20
CA GLY A 464 -2.02 7.17 -8.47
C GLY A 464 -3.15 6.15 -8.37
N SER A 465 -3.64 5.69 -9.53
CA SER A 465 -4.60 4.60 -9.67
C SER A 465 -3.93 3.43 -10.39
N GLY A 466 -3.15 2.64 -9.65
CA GLY A 466 -2.25 1.64 -10.21
C GLY A 466 -0.94 2.22 -10.73
N ILE A 467 -0.10 1.38 -11.33
CA ILE A 467 1.17 1.75 -11.97
C ILE A 467 0.98 1.62 -13.48
N ALA A 468 1.06 2.76 -14.19
CA ALA A 468 0.85 2.83 -15.63
C ALA A 468 1.77 1.87 -16.41
N GLY A 469 1.21 1.12 -17.35
CA GLY A 469 1.92 0.17 -18.20
C GLY A 469 2.47 -1.07 -17.49
N ILE A 470 2.23 -1.23 -16.18
CA ILE A 470 2.80 -2.30 -15.34
C ILE A 470 1.70 -3.13 -14.69
N ASP A 471 0.79 -2.50 -13.96
CA ASP A 471 -0.26 -3.23 -13.25
C ASP A 471 -1.27 -3.84 -14.23
N SER A 472 -1.66 -5.07 -13.95
CA SER A 472 -2.67 -5.80 -14.72
C SER A 472 -3.64 -6.46 -13.79
N GLY A 473 -4.93 -6.36 -14.12
CA GLY A 473 -6.01 -7.07 -13.47
C GLY A 473 -6.74 -7.95 -14.47
N SER A 474 -7.08 -9.16 -14.07
CA SER A 474 -7.88 -10.05 -14.90
C SER A 474 -9.02 -10.66 -14.11
N VAL A 475 -10.13 -10.85 -14.78
CA VAL A 475 -11.34 -11.48 -14.21
C VAL A 475 -11.96 -12.47 -15.19
N THR A 476 -12.66 -13.44 -14.62
CA THR A 476 -13.59 -14.29 -15.38
C THR A 476 -15.00 -14.09 -14.82
N VAL A 477 -15.96 -13.80 -15.69
CA VAL A 477 -17.39 -13.76 -15.34
C VAL A 477 -18.08 -14.93 -16.03
N ARG A 478 -18.79 -15.74 -15.26
CA ARG A 478 -19.49 -16.97 -15.72
C ARG A 478 -20.95 -16.90 -15.34
N LEU A 479 -21.82 -17.28 -16.29
CA LEU A 479 -23.24 -17.51 -16.03
C LEU A 479 -23.44 -18.92 -15.46
N ASN A 480 -24.17 -19.04 -14.35
CA ASN A 480 -24.65 -20.32 -13.80
C ASN A 480 -25.97 -20.73 -14.44
N ASP A 481 -26.35 -22.01 -14.29
CA ASP A 481 -27.54 -22.60 -14.88
C ASP A 481 -28.86 -22.05 -14.30
N ASP A 482 -28.83 -21.43 -13.13
CA ASP A 482 -29.96 -20.76 -12.49
C ASP A 482 -30.10 -19.26 -12.90
N GLY A 483 -29.20 -18.74 -13.74
CA GLY A 483 -29.19 -17.34 -14.17
C GLY A 483 -28.37 -16.41 -13.27
N THR A 484 -27.73 -16.94 -12.21
CA THR A 484 -26.80 -16.16 -11.37
C THR A 484 -25.39 -16.14 -11.96
N TYR A 485 -24.47 -15.37 -11.34
CA TYR A 485 -23.12 -15.19 -11.86
C TYR A 485 -22.05 -15.60 -10.86
N MET A 486 -20.94 -16.14 -11.39
CA MET A 486 -19.69 -16.33 -10.67
C MET A 486 -18.66 -15.36 -11.22
N LEU A 487 -18.11 -14.51 -10.34
CA LEU A 487 -16.98 -13.64 -10.62
C LEU A 487 -15.72 -14.27 -10.03
N VAL A 488 -14.73 -14.61 -10.86
CA VAL A 488 -13.43 -15.13 -10.45
C VAL A 488 -12.39 -14.05 -10.64
N ILE A 489 -11.69 -13.66 -9.58
CA ILE A 489 -10.71 -12.58 -9.56
C ILE A 489 -9.34 -13.05 -9.08
N GLY A 490 -8.27 -12.42 -9.59
CA GLY A 490 -6.91 -12.59 -9.07
C GLY A 490 -6.55 -11.60 -7.96
N ALA A 491 -7.32 -10.53 -7.80
CA ALA A 491 -7.14 -9.50 -6.78
C ALA A 491 -7.44 -10.04 -5.37
N ALA A 492 -6.74 -9.50 -4.37
CA ALA A 492 -6.84 -9.92 -2.97
C ALA A 492 -7.60 -8.90 -2.12
N ASP A 493 -8.77 -9.26 -1.59
CA ASP A 493 -9.47 -8.45 -0.57
C ASP A 493 -8.75 -8.57 0.78
N MET A 494 -8.12 -7.50 1.21
CA MET A 494 -7.42 -7.40 2.50
C MET A 494 -8.24 -6.67 3.58
N GLY A 495 -9.55 -6.55 3.38
CA GLY A 495 -10.48 -5.80 4.21
C GLY A 495 -11.01 -4.52 3.53
N THR A 496 -10.55 -4.21 2.33
CA THR A 496 -10.96 -3.04 1.54
C THR A 496 -12.37 -3.15 0.97
N GLY A 497 -12.89 -4.38 0.82
CA GLY A 497 -14.20 -4.65 0.22
C GLY A 497 -14.16 -4.76 -1.31
N CYS A 498 -12.99 -5.07 -1.90
CA CYS A 498 -12.87 -5.18 -3.35
C CYS A 498 -13.78 -6.28 -3.93
N ASP A 499 -13.96 -7.41 -3.22
CA ASP A 499 -14.91 -8.46 -3.60
C ASP A 499 -16.32 -7.90 -3.81
N THR A 500 -16.74 -6.95 -2.95
CA THR A 500 -18.06 -6.32 -3.03
C THR A 500 -18.16 -5.33 -4.17
N ILE A 501 -17.18 -4.43 -4.32
CA ILE A 501 -17.25 -3.41 -5.37
C ILE A 501 -17.14 -4.00 -6.78
N LEU A 502 -16.33 -5.05 -6.95
CA LEU A 502 -16.25 -5.74 -8.25
C LEU A 502 -17.54 -6.49 -8.56
N ALA A 503 -18.20 -7.08 -7.55
CA ALA A 503 -19.55 -7.66 -7.72
C ALA A 503 -20.60 -6.59 -8.07
N GLN A 504 -20.53 -5.36 -7.49
CA GLN A 504 -21.40 -4.25 -7.87
C GLN A 504 -21.21 -3.84 -9.34
N MET A 505 -19.96 -3.83 -9.83
CA MET A 505 -19.67 -3.54 -11.23
C MET A 505 -20.24 -4.61 -12.17
N VAL A 506 -20.13 -5.91 -11.81
CA VAL A 506 -20.77 -7.00 -12.57
C VAL A 506 -22.28 -6.83 -12.56
N ALA A 507 -22.87 -6.57 -11.38
CA ALA A 507 -24.32 -6.42 -11.23
C ALA A 507 -24.87 -5.25 -12.06
N GLU A 508 -24.13 -4.13 -12.14
CA GLU A 508 -24.48 -2.99 -12.97
C GLU A 508 -24.46 -3.35 -14.45
N HIS A 509 -23.38 -3.99 -14.92
CA HIS A 509 -23.26 -4.38 -16.33
C HIS A 509 -24.25 -5.47 -16.72
N MET A 510 -24.52 -6.44 -15.84
CA MET A 510 -25.39 -7.58 -16.13
C MET A 510 -26.84 -7.35 -15.72
N GLU A 511 -27.16 -6.13 -15.26
CA GLU A 511 -28.53 -5.70 -14.92
C GLU A 511 -29.21 -6.65 -13.92
N CYS A 512 -28.44 -7.08 -12.89
CA CYS A 512 -28.90 -8.03 -11.88
C CYS A 512 -28.67 -7.50 -10.46
N SER A 513 -29.14 -8.24 -9.46
CA SER A 513 -28.82 -7.94 -8.07
C SER A 513 -27.36 -8.25 -7.76
N VAL A 514 -26.73 -7.45 -6.86
CA VAL A 514 -25.41 -7.78 -6.32
C VAL A 514 -25.41 -9.14 -5.62
N ASP A 515 -26.55 -9.56 -5.06
CA ASP A 515 -26.69 -10.85 -4.41
C ASP A 515 -26.63 -12.04 -5.38
N ASP A 516 -26.95 -11.82 -6.66
CA ASP A 516 -26.86 -12.83 -7.73
C ASP A 516 -25.42 -13.04 -8.22
N VAL A 517 -24.43 -12.28 -7.71
CA VAL A 517 -23.02 -12.40 -8.08
C VAL A 517 -22.23 -13.04 -6.95
N SER A 518 -21.81 -14.28 -7.10
CA SER A 518 -20.84 -14.93 -6.21
C SER A 518 -19.42 -14.54 -6.59
N VAL A 519 -18.51 -14.39 -5.60
CA VAL A 519 -17.11 -14.00 -5.85
C VAL A 519 -16.17 -15.09 -5.35
N PHE A 520 -15.20 -15.44 -6.19
CA PHE A 520 -14.08 -16.32 -5.86
C PHE A 520 -12.75 -15.64 -6.18
N GLY A 521 -11.84 -15.62 -5.25
CA GLY A 521 -10.46 -15.07 -5.41
C GLY A 521 -9.69 -15.11 -4.10
N ALA A 522 -8.39 -15.13 -4.13
CA ALA A 522 -7.48 -15.30 -5.24
C ALA A 522 -6.71 -16.62 -5.05
N ASP A 523 -6.57 -17.36 -6.13
CA ASP A 523 -5.91 -18.67 -6.16
C ASP A 523 -5.17 -18.79 -7.49
N THR A 524 -3.87 -19.09 -7.45
CA THR A 524 -3.02 -19.11 -8.65
C THR A 524 -3.35 -20.24 -9.64
N ASP A 525 -4.13 -21.24 -9.25
CA ASP A 525 -4.56 -22.33 -10.13
C ASP A 525 -5.94 -22.04 -10.77
N ALA A 526 -6.81 -21.32 -10.08
CA ALA A 526 -8.19 -21.09 -10.50
C ALA A 526 -8.46 -19.65 -10.98
N SER A 527 -7.76 -18.67 -10.41
CA SER A 527 -7.94 -17.26 -10.78
C SER A 527 -7.09 -16.88 -11.99
N PRO A 528 -7.57 -16.01 -12.89
CA PRO A 528 -6.73 -15.40 -13.90
C PRO A 528 -5.67 -14.50 -13.25
N TYR A 529 -4.59 -14.19 -13.99
CA TYR A 529 -3.47 -13.40 -13.46
C TYR A 529 -3.91 -11.99 -13.03
N ASP A 530 -3.42 -11.58 -11.87
CA ASP A 530 -3.56 -10.21 -11.34
C ASP A 530 -2.24 -9.83 -10.67
N SER A 531 -1.81 -8.60 -10.82
CA SER A 531 -0.56 -8.11 -10.22
C SER A 531 -0.60 -8.12 -8.69
N GLY A 532 -1.79 -8.06 -8.12
CA GLY A 532 -2.03 -8.02 -6.68
C GLY A 532 -2.67 -6.70 -6.22
N SER A 533 -3.15 -6.69 -4.99
CA SER A 533 -3.84 -5.53 -4.41
C SER A 533 -2.83 -4.58 -3.75
N TYR A 534 -2.19 -3.74 -4.56
CA TYR A 534 -1.25 -2.68 -4.17
C TYR A 534 -1.37 -1.49 -5.13
N ALA A 535 -0.63 -0.41 -4.90
CA ALA A 535 -0.65 0.82 -5.69
C ALA A 535 -2.07 1.36 -5.96
N SER A 536 -3.04 1.00 -5.12
CA SER A 536 -4.46 1.34 -5.25
C SER A 536 -5.08 0.90 -6.59
N SER A 537 -4.58 -0.19 -7.21
CA SER A 537 -4.92 -0.61 -8.57
C SER A 537 -6.30 -1.26 -8.69
N THR A 538 -6.78 -1.98 -7.67
CA THR A 538 -7.88 -2.94 -7.81
C THR A 538 -9.18 -2.31 -8.37
N THR A 539 -9.63 -1.17 -7.81
CA THR A 539 -10.86 -0.52 -8.30
C THR A 539 -10.72 -0.10 -9.76
N TYR A 540 -9.59 0.51 -10.09
CA TYR A 540 -9.36 1.10 -11.42
C TYR A 540 -8.97 0.02 -12.45
N VAL A 541 -7.94 -0.78 -12.18
CA VAL A 541 -7.38 -1.74 -13.15
C VAL A 541 -8.25 -2.99 -13.26
N THR A 542 -8.54 -3.66 -12.12
CA THR A 542 -9.35 -4.88 -12.12
C THR A 542 -10.83 -4.56 -12.44
N GLY A 543 -11.32 -3.39 -12.04
CA GLY A 543 -12.66 -2.91 -12.42
C GLY A 543 -12.83 -2.76 -13.93
N MET A 544 -11.84 -2.21 -14.65
CA MET A 544 -11.87 -2.16 -16.12
C MET A 544 -11.81 -3.55 -16.78
N ALA A 545 -11.17 -4.54 -16.13
CA ALA A 545 -11.23 -5.92 -16.59
C ALA A 545 -12.65 -6.50 -16.43
N VAL A 546 -13.38 -6.14 -15.35
CA VAL A 546 -14.80 -6.51 -15.18
C VAL A 546 -15.65 -5.94 -16.31
N GLU A 547 -15.51 -4.66 -16.62
CA GLU A 547 -16.24 -4.01 -17.72
C GLU A 547 -16.03 -4.75 -19.04
N LYS A 548 -14.76 -5.03 -19.39
CA LYS A 548 -14.42 -5.78 -20.61
C LYS A 548 -14.99 -7.21 -20.61
N ALA A 549 -14.91 -7.92 -19.48
CA ALA A 549 -15.42 -9.28 -19.38
C ALA A 549 -16.96 -9.32 -19.53
N CYS A 550 -17.67 -8.37 -18.92
CA CYS A 550 -19.13 -8.27 -19.03
C CYS A 550 -19.55 -7.92 -20.46
N ALA A 551 -18.85 -7.02 -21.15
CA ALA A 551 -19.12 -6.71 -22.55
C ALA A 551 -18.97 -7.95 -23.44
N LEU A 552 -17.83 -8.67 -23.31
CA LEU A 552 -17.62 -9.94 -24.04
C LEU A 552 -18.66 -11.01 -23.69
N LEU A 553 -19.13 -11.05 -22.46
CA LEU A 553 -20.15 -12.01 -22.03
C LEU A 553 -21.51 -11.70 -22.65
N LYS A 554 -21.90 -10.43 -22.74
CA LYS A 554 -23.13 -10.01 -23.45
C LYS A 554 -23.08 -10.39 -24.94
N GLU A 555 -21.95 -10.19 -25.61
CA GLU A 555 -21.76 -10.63 -27.00
C GLU A 555 -21.95 -12.17 -27.14
N ARG A 556 -21.40 -12.95 -26.20
CA ARG A 556 -21.58 -14.41 -26.17
C ARG A 556 -23.01 -14.82 -25.93
N PHE A 557 -23.74 -14.11 -25.05
CA PHE A 557 -25.17 -14.36 -24.84
C PHE A 557 -25.98 -14.15 -26.12
N CYS A 558 -25.72 -13.07 -26.85
CA CYS A 558 -26.35 -12.83 -28.13
C CYS A 558 -26.01 -13.93 -29.14
N ALA A 559 -24.77 -14.36 -29.23
CA ALA A 559 -24.35 -15.44 -30.12
C ALA A 559 -25.04 -16.79 -29.80
N ILE A 560 -25.13 -17.17 -28.52
CA ILE A 560 -25.83 -18.39 -28.08
C ILE A 560 -27.33 -18.29 -28.31
N ALA A 561 -27.95 -17.13 -28.04
CA ALA A 561 -29.37 -16.89 -28.28
C ALA A 561 -29.74 -16.92 -29.79
N ALA A 562 -28.83 -16.44 -30.63
CA ALA A 562 -29.01 -16.46 -32.10
C ALA A 562 -29.19 -17.89 -32.63
N GLU A 563 -28.45 -18.88 -32.09
CA GLU A 563 -28.63 -20.29 -32.42
C GLU A 563 -30.03 -20.80 -32.02
N THR A 564 -30.59 -20.29 -30.93
CA THR A 564 -31.93 -20.68 -30.44
C THR A 564 -33.03 -20.06 -31.27
N LEU A 565 -32.88 -18.78 -31.66
CA LEU A 565 -33.89 -18.00 -32.40
C LEU A 565 -33.75 -18.14 -33.92
N GLY A 566 -32.67 -18.78 -34.41
CA GLY A 566 -32.43 -18.94 -35.85
C GLY A 566 -32.20 -17.62 -36.59
N CYS A 567 -31.52 -16.65 -35.94
CA CYS A 567 -31.19 -15.34 -36.46
C CYS A 567 -29.67 -15.06 -36.35
N VAL A 568 -29.23 -13.88 -36.76
CA VAL A 568 -27.84 -13.44 -36.55
C VAL A 568 -27.72 -12.68 -35.24
N ALA A 569 -26.54 -12.76 -34.60
CA ALA A 569 -26.29 -12.15 -33.27
C ALA A 569 -26.49 -10.62 -33.27
N ASP A 570 -26.21 -9.95 -34.42
CA ASP A 570 -26.38 -8.50 -34.58
C ASP A 570 -27.85 -8.01 -34.53
N GLU A 571 -28.83 -8.94 -34.61
CA GLU A 571 -30.26 -8.64 -34.43
C GLU A 571 -30.68 -8.66 -32.94
N LEU A 572 -29.76 -9.00 -32.05
CA LEU A 572 -30.03 -9.27 -30.64
C LEU A 572 -29.35 -8.24 -29.74
N ALA A 573 -30.01 -7.87 -28.65
CA ALA A 573 -29.48 -7.04 -27.60
C ALA A 573 -29.66 -7.72 -26.21
N PHE A 574 -28.76 -7.46 -25.29
CA PHE A 574 -28.93 -7.84 -23.89
C PHE A 574 -29.59 -6.68 -23.14
N GLU A 575 -30.81 -6.89 -22.66
CA GLU A 575 -31.61 -5.90 -21.94
C GLU A 575 -32.44 -6.56 -20.84
N ASP A 576 -32.59 -5.89 -19.69
CA ASP A 576 -33.37 -6.36 -18.53
C ASP A 576 -33.03 -7.81 -18.11
N GLY A 577 -31.73 -8.16 -18.13
CA GLY A 577 -31.25 -9.48 -17.72
C GLY A 577 -31.68 -10.63 -18.65
N ARG A 578 -31.89 -10.37 -19.92
CA ARG A 578 -32.27 -11.35 -20.98
C ARG A 578 -31.76 -10.91 -22.34
N VAL A 579 -31.73 -11.81 -23.29
CA VAL A 579 -31.43 -11.45 -24.68
C VAL A 579 -32.77 -11.24 -25.45
N VAL A 580 -32.86 -10.13 -26.14
CA VAL A 580 -34.06 -9.69 -26.87
C VAL A 580 -33.73 -9.55 -28.35
N ARG A 581 -34.61 -10.01 -29.23
CA ARG A 581 -34.58 -9.70 -30.66
C ARG A 581 -35.38 -8.43 -30.91
N GLU A 582 -34.69 -7.33 -31.19
CA GLU A 582 -35.32 -6.01 -31.31
C GLU A 582 -36.47 -5.97 -32.34
N SER A 583 -36.34 -6.68 -33.47
CA SER A 583 -37.29 -6.65 -34.56
C SER A 583 -38.60 -7.38 -34.27
N THR A 584 -38.60 -8.42 -33.41
CA THR A 584 -39.76 -9.27 -33.13
C THR A 584 -40.24 -9.24 -31.68
N GLY A 585 -39.40 -8.78 -30.76
CA GLY A 585 -39.65 -8.85 -29.32
C GLY A 585 -39.47 -10.24 -28.72
N GLU A 586 -38.96 -11.22 -29.49
CA GLU A 586 -38.65 -12.56 -28.98
C GLU A 586 -37.51 -12.49 -27.96
N THR A 587 -37.62 -13.27 -26.88
CA THR A 587 -36.63 -13.24 -25.78
C THR A 587 -36.06 -14.61 -25.45
N VAL A 588 -34.80 -14.65 -25.04
CA VAL A 588 -34.15 -15.84 -24.47
C VAL A 588 -33.69 -15.51 -23.04
N SER A 589 -34.16 -16.32 -22.08
CA SER A 589 -33.77 -16.13 -20.66
C SER A 589 -32.36 -16.60 -20.38
N LEU A 590 -31.72 -16.06 -19.31
CA LEU A 590 -30.39 -16.49 -18.87
C LEU A 590 -30.29 -18.00 -18.57
N PRO A 591 -31.24 -18.63 -17.86
CA PRO A 591 -31.21 -20.08 -17.69
C PRO A 591 -31.23 -20.87 -19.01
N ALA A 592 -31.99 -20.39 -20.01
CA ALA A 592 -32.05 -21.04 -21.35
C ALA A 592 -30.72 -20.84 -22.12
N ILE A 593 -30.06 -19.71 -21.96
CA ILE A 593 -28.70 -19.45 -22.51
C ILE A 593 -27.69 -20.39 -21.85
N ALA A 594 -27.73 -20.53 -20.51
CA ALA A 594 -26.85 -21.42 -19.77
C ALA A 594 -27.04 -22.87 -20.18
N GLU A 595 -28.28 -23.37 -20.23
CA GLU A 595 -28.60 -24.73 -20.70
C GLU A 595 -28.09 -24.97 -22.14
N LYS A 596 -28.35 -24.06 -23.04
CA LYS A 596 -27.90 -24.14 -24.45
C LYS A 596 -26.38 -24.18 -24.53
N SER A 597 -25.68 -23.32 -23.74
CA SER A 597 -24.23 -23.25 -23.68
C SER A 597 -23.60 -24.58 -23.19
N GLN A 598 -24.23 -25.25 -22.22
CA GLN A 598 -23.70 -26.48 -21.65
C GLN A 598 -23.98 -27.73 -22.50
N CYS A 599 -25.10 -27.75 -23.23
CA CYS A 599 -25.58 -28.97 -23.86
C CYS A 599 -25.46 -28.97 -25.39
N ASN A 600 -25.67 -27.86 -26.06
CA ASN A 600 -25.90 -27.81 -27.50
C ASN A 600 -25.25 -26.61 -28.21
N SER A 601 -24.30 -25.93 -27.61
CA SER A 601 -23.55 -24.83 -28.23
C SER A 601 -22.06 -25.14 -28.24
N CYS A 602 -21.33 -24.51 -29.17
CA CYS A 602 -19.87 -24.53 -29.19
C CYS A 602 -19.25 -23.39 -28.32
N GLN A 603 -20.09 -22.64 -27.61
CA GLN A 603 -19.67 -21.48 -26.85
C GLN A 603 -20.02 -21.64 -25.37
N LEU A 604 -19.07 -21.30 -24.50
CA LEU A 604 -19.30 -21.21 -23.06
C LEU A 604 -19.90 -19.86 -22.70
N ALA A 605 -20.90 -19.85 -21.81
CA ALA A 605 -21.48 -18.65 -21.22
C ALA A 605 -20.57 -18.09 -20.12
N GLU A 606 -19.28 -17.89 -20.44
CA GLU A 606 -18.29 -17.25 -19.58
C GLU A 606 -17.34 -16.38 -20.42
N ALA A 607 -16.79 -15.33 -19.83
CA ALA A 607 -15.81 -14.49 -20.48
C ALA A 607 -14.67 -14.15 -19.51
N THR A 608 -13.44 -14.23 -20.00
CA THR A 608 -12.24 -13.79 -19.29
C THR A 608 -11.67 -12.57 -20.01
N ALA A 609 -11.37 -11.52 -19.24
CA ALA A 609 -10.71 -10.33 -19.77
C ALA A 609 -9.61 -9.85 -18.84
N MET A 610 -8.67 -9.12 -19.44
CA MET A 610 -7.53 -8.49 -18.78
C MET A 610 -7.50 -7.00 -19.12
N HIS A 611 -7.10 -6.20 -18.17
CA HIS A 611 -6.79 -4.80 -18.37
C HIS A 611 -5.43 -4.46 -17.78
N SER A 612 -4.65 -3.65 -18.50
CA SER A 612 -3.50 -2.91 -18.03
C SER A 612 -3.64 -1.49 -18.56
N SER A 613 -3.57 -0.51 -17.68
CA SER A 613 -3.77 0.88 -18.08
C SER A 613 -2.46 1.54 -18.52
N PRO A 614 -2.45 2.29 -19.63
CA PRO A 614 -1.28 3.07 -20.04
C PRO A 614 -1.09 4.33 -19.20
N VAL A 615 -2.07 4.71 -18.38
CA VAL A 615 -2.09 5.91 -17.53
C VAL A 615 -2.45 5.55 -16.09
N SER A 616 -2.09 6.42 -15.15
CA SER A 616 -2.41 6.26 -13.73
C SER A 616 -3.09 7.54 -13.20
N PRO A 617 -4.39 7.73 -13.51
CA PRO A 617 -5.09 8.98 -13.18
C PRO A 617 -5.10 9.22 -11.67
N PRO A 618 -4.69 10.42 -11.22
CA PRO A 618 -4.60 10.69 -9.81
C PRO A 618 -5.95 10.96 -9.15
N PRO A 619 -6.26 10.33 -8.00
CA PRO A 619 -7.23 10.85 -7.06
C PRO A 619 -6.63 12.07 -6.33
N PHE A 620 -7.50 12.94 -5.79
CA PHE A 620 -7.12 14.12 -5.02
C PHE A 620 -7.85 14.15 -3.68
N MET A 621 -7.22 14.77 -2.67
CA MET A 621 -7.83 14.95 -1.36
C MET A 621 -7.36 16.27 -0.74
N VAL A 622 -8.27 16.97 -0.08
CA VAL A 622 -7.98 18.09 0.81
C VAL A 622 -8.36 17.67 2.22
N GLY A 623 -7.49 17.96 3.18
CA GLY A 623 -7.71 17.68 4.59
C GLY A 623 -7.47 18.92 5.44
N MET A 624 -8.36 19.20 6.39
CA MET A 624 -8.26 20.31 7.35
C MET A 624 -8.38 19.77 8.77
N ALA A 625 -7.45 20.18 9.63
CA ALA A 625 -7.37 19.77 11.03
C ALA A 625 -7.64 20.96 11.96
N GLU A 626 -8.45 20.78 13.00
CA GLU A 626 -8.51 21.64 14.16
C GLU A 626 -7.91 20.92 15.36
N ILE A 627 -6.96 21.56 16.03
CA ILE A 627 -6.30 21.02 17.22
C ILE A 627 -6.57 21.91 18.43
N GLU A 628 -6.50 21.30 19.63
CA GLU A 628 -6.32 22.00 20.90
C GLU A 628 -4.95 21.61 21.45
N LEU A 629 -4.09 22.61 21.69
CA LEU A 629 -2.75 22.42 22.22
C LEU A 629 -2.68 22.96 23.63
N ASP A 630 -2.19 22.15 24.55
CA ASP A 630 -1.89 22.53 25.92
C ASP A 630 -0.42 22.99 26.02
N ARG A 631 -0.20 24.28 26.27
CA ARG A 631 1.14 24.90 26.35
C ARG A 631 1.95 24.45 27.55
N GLU A 632 1.32 23.92 28.60
CA GLU A 632 2.01 23.45 29.80
C GLU A 632 2.55 22.03 29.64
N THR A 633 1.85 21.21 28.88
CA THR A 633 2.20 19.78 28.67
C THR A 633 2.74 19.46 27.30
N GLY A 634 2.57 20.35 26.31
CA GLY A 634 2.87 20.09 24.91
C GLY A 634 1.91 19.13 24.23
N THR A 635 0.86 18.70 24.91
CA THR A 635 -0.11 17.75 24.39
C THR A 635 -0.95 18.40 23.28
N VAL A 636 -1.08 17.70 22.16
CA VAL A 636 -1.89 18.09 21.01
C VAL A 636 -3.06 17.12 20.89
N GLU A 637 -4.28 17.66 20.98
CA GLU A 637 -5.52 16.92 20.77
C GLU A 637 -6.12 17.33 19.42
N VAL A 638 -6.41 16.36 18.56
CA VAL A 638 -7.13 16.60 17.30
C VAL A 638 -8.62 16.64 17.62
N LEU A 639 -9.25 17.82 17.52
CA LEU A 639 -10.67 18.00 17.83
C LEU A 639 -11.58 17.55 16.70
N ASN A 640 -11.21 17.90 15.47
CA ASN A 640 -11.84 17.39 14.27
C ASN A 640 -10.89 17.36 13.09
N PHE A 641 -11.17 16.45 12.15
CA PHE A 641 -10.49 16.36 10.87
C PHE A 641 -11.53 16.22 9.76
N ASP A 642 -11.58 17.19 8.86
CA ASP A 642 -12.48 17.18 7.72
C ASP A 642 -11.70 16.87 6.45
N ALA A 643 -12.28 16.02 5.61
CA ALA A 643 -11.67 15.63 4.36
C ALA A 643 -12.67 15.59 3.21
N VAL A 644 -12.28 16.15 2.07
CA VAL A 644 -13.03 16.02 0.83
C VAL A 644 -12.13 15.35 -0.22
N VAL A 645 -12.66 14.30 -0.84
CA VAL A 645 -11.90 13.41 -1.71
C VAL A 645 -12.52 13.37 -3.11
N ASP A 646 -11.69 13.50 -4.12
CA ASP A 646 -11.99 13.19 -5.51
C ASP A 646 -11.40 11.82 -5.88
N CYS A 647 -12.22 10.79 -5.85
CA CYS A 647 -11.89 9.45 -6.37
C CYS A 647 -12.69 9.11 -7.64
N GLY A 648 -13.11 10.14 -8.40
CA GLY A 648 -14.06 9.96 -9.50
C GLY A 648 -15.45 9.63 -8.95
N ILE A 649 -16.08 8.60 -9.50
CA ILE A 649 -17.36 8.07 -8.99
C ILE A 649 -17.05 6.98 -7.95
N PRO A 650 -17.37 7.19 -6.65
CA PRO A 650 -17.19 6.14 -5.65
C PRO A 650 -18.15 4.97 -5.91
N ILE A 651 -17.62 3.79 -6.21
CA ILE A 651 -18.43 2.60 -6.54
C ILE A 651 -19.34 2.21 -5.36
N ASN A 652 -18.79 2.27 -4.14
CA ASN A 652 -19.53 2.07 -2.90
C ASN A 652 -19.18 3.19 -1.90
N PRO A 653 -20.00 4.22 -1.76
CA PRO A 653 -19.69 5.38 -0.91
C PRO A 653 -19.41 5.04 0.55
N ALA A 654 -20.13 4.06 1.13
CA ALA A 654 -19.92 3.66 2.53
C ALA A 654 -18.54 2.98 2.72
N LEU A 655 -18.15 2.07 1.82
CA LEU A 655 -16.85 1.42 1.89
C LEU A 655 -15.72 2.40 1.58
N ALA A 656 -15.91 3.33 0.65
CA ALA A 656 -14.96 4.39 0.35
C ALA A 656 -14.73 5.29 1.58
N ARG A 657 -15.80 5.74 2.24
CA ARG A 657 -15.73 6.57 3.46
C ARG A 657 -14.93 5.90 4.57
N ILE A 658 -15.18 4.61 4.85
CA ILE A 658 -14.43 3.84 5.86
C ILE A 658 -12.93 3.79 5.54
N GLN A 659 -12.56 3.71 4.25
CA GLN A 659 -11.15 3.76 3.84
C GLN A 659 -10.52 5.12 4.13
N VAL A 660 -11.25 6.22 3.91
CA VAL A 660 -10.77 7.58 4.21
C VAL A 660 -10.59 7.77 5.70
N GLU A 661 -11.62 7.46 6.50
CA GLU A 661 -11.58 7.57 7.96
C GLU A 661 -10.41 6.77 8.55
N GLY A 662 -10.24 5.51 8.12
CA GLY A 662 -9.13 4.67 8.56
C GLY A 662 -7.75 5.19 8.17
N GLY A 663 -7.61 5.82 7.00
CA GLY A 663 -6.37 6.44 6.56
C GLY A 663 -6.03 7.72 7.32
N ILE A 664 -7.02 8.54 7.63
CA ILE A 664 -6.87 9.74 8.46
C ILE A 664 -6.37 9.35 9.85
N VAL A 665 -6.97 8.32 10.48
CA VAL A 665 -6.51 7.83 11.80
C VAL A 665 -5.06 7.36 11.77
N GLN A 666 -4.65 6.62 10.72
CA GLN A 666 -3.25 6.26 10.54
C GLN A 666 -2.34 7.49 10.39
N GLY A 667 -2.78 8.49 9.62
CA GLY A 667 -2.05 9.74 9.44
C GLY A 667 -1.90 10.55 10.73
N ILE A 668 -2.94 10.60 11.57
CA ILE A 668 -2.88 11.21 12.92
C ILE A 668 -1.86 10.47 13.79
N GLY A 669 -1.89 9.12 13.77
CA GLY A 669 -0.93 8.30 14.50
C GLY A 669 0.52 8.59 14.10
N HIS A 670 0.81 8.63 12.80
CA HIS A 670 2.14 8.97 12.26
C HIS A 670 2.60 10.36 12.68
N THR A 671 1.65 11.29 12.83
CA THR A 671 1.98 12.68 13.13
C THR A 671 2.27 12.91 14.61
N LEU A 672 1.53 12.25 15.51
CA LEU A 672 1.51 12.61 16.92
C LEU A 672 1.95 11.52 17.91
N MET A 673 2.00 10.24 17.50
CA MET A 673 2.06 9.14 18.47
C MET A 673 3.03 8.02 18.13
N GLU A 674 3.03 7.58 16.86
CA GLU A 674 3.75 6.38 16.44
C GLU A 674 5.24 6.69 16.31
N ASP A 675 6.06 6.12 17.16
CA ASP A 675 7.50 6.30 17.17
C ASP A 675 8.22 4.94 17.15
N VAL A 676 9.26 4.83 16.36
CA VAL A 676 10.16 3.67 16.31
C VAL A 676 11.56 4.15 16.67
N THR A 677 12.01 3.78 17.87
CA THR A 677 13.35 4.10 18.34
C THR A 677 14.22 2.86 18.40
N ARG A 678 15.52 3.06 18.40
CA ARG A 678 16.50 1.96 18.40
C ARG A 678 17.49 2.10 19.55
N THR A 679 17.98 0.96 20.00
CA THR A 679 19.15 0.93 20.89
C THR A 679 20.41 1.25 20.08
N PRO A 680 21.54 1.61 20.72
CA PRO A 680 22.83 1.78 20.04
C PRO A 680 23.33 0.53 19.29
N LYS A 681 22.71 -0.64 19.53
CA LYS A 681 22.99 -1.91 18.85
C LYS A 681 22.01 -2.24 17.71
N GLY A 682 21.12 -1.31 17.34
CA GLY A 682 20.17 -1.47 16.24
C GLY A 682 18.85 -2.19 16.59
N ALA A 683 18.66 -2.63 17.86
CA ALA A 683 17.41 -3.29 18.27
C ALA A 683 16.28 -2.26 18.46
N ILE A 684 15.07 -2.58 17.96
CA ILE A 684 13.86 -1.77 18.13
C ILE A 684 13.37 -1.87 19.58
N ARG A 685 12.99 -0.74 20.18
CA ARG A 685 12.45 -0.65 21.54
C ARG A 685 10.95 -0.88 21.58
N GLU A 686 10.23 -0.34 20.62
CA GLU A 686 8.76 -0.40 20.50
C GLU A 686 8.33 -1.73 19.87
N SER A 687 8.50 -2.82 20.63
CA SER A 687 8.27 -4.20 20.16
C SER A 687 6.91 -4.78 20.54
N SER A 688 6.00 -3.97 21.08
CA SER A 688 4.65 -4.38 21.49
C SER A 688 3.68 -3.21 21.41
N LEU A 689 2.38 -3.48 21.42
CA LEU A 689 1.34 -2.44 21.47
C LEU A 689 1.30 -1.67 22.81
N PHE A 690 2.08 -2.05 23.80
CA PHE A 690 2.30 -1.24 25.01
C PHE A 690 3.27 -0.11 24.79
N THR A 691 4.27 -0.32 23.93
CA THR A 691 5.34 0.62 23.67
C THR A 691 5.17 1.36 22.35
N TYR A 692 4.59 0.72 21.34
CA TYR A 692 4.18 1.33 20.07
C TYR A 692 2.73 1.81 20.18
N ARG A 693 2.53 3.12 20.23
CA ARG A 693 1.23 3.74 20.50
C ARG A 693 0.47 3.94 19.20
N LEU A 694 -0.65 3.21 19.04
CA LEU A 694 -1.61 3.46 17.98
C LEU A 694 -2.70 4.41 18.49
N PRO A 695 -3.26 5.28 17.65
CA PRO A 695 -4.43 6.07 18.00
C PRO A 695 -5.60 5.19 18.42
N THR A 696 -6.25 5.55 19.51
CA THR A 696 -7.52 4.98 19.95
C THR A 696 -8.66 5.92 19.57
N ARG A 697 -9.91 5.53 19.83
CA ARG A 697 -11.07 6.40 19.61
C ARG A 697 -11.01 7.70 20.45
N LEU A 698 -10.25 7.69 21.53
CA LEU A 698 -10.09 8.89 22.40
C LEU A 698 -9.04 9.87 21.86
N ASP A 699 -8.14 9.42 21.00
CA ASP A 699 -7.03 10.22 20.48
C ASP A 699 -7.38 10.92 19.15
N VAL A 700 -8.51 10.56 18.55
CA VAL A 700 -9.00 11.17 17.33
C VAL A 700 -10.34 11.82 17.60
N GLY A 701 -10.50 13.05 17.17
CA GLY A 701 -11.75 13.81 17.29
C GLY A 701 -12.81 13.34 16.28
N ASP A 702 -13.68 14.23 15.90
CA ASP A 702 -14.66 13.95 14.86
C ASP A 702 -14.00 13.97 13.49
N ILE A 703 -14.28 12.93 12.68
CA ILE A 703 -13.80 12.82 11.30
C ILE A 703 -15.02 12.93 10.39
N ARG A 704 -15.02 13.93 9.51
CA ARG A 704 -16.05 14.10 8.49
C ARG A 704 -15.44 13.91 7.10
N VAL A 705 -16.10 13.10 6.27
CA VAL A 705 -15.64 12.76 4.93
C VAL A 705 -16.76 12.99 3.93
N GLU A 706 -16.48 13.79 2.92
CA GLU A 706 -17.34 14.00 1.76
C GLU A 706 -16.58 13.74 0.46
N PHE A 707 -17.32 13.58 -0.64
CA PHE A 707 -16.76 13.29 -1.95
C PHE A 707 -17.14 14.37 -2.95
N GLU A 708 -16.14 14.91 -3.62
CA GLU A 708 -16.34 15.62 -4.88
C GLU A 708 -16.26 14.64 -6.05
N HIS A 709 -17.02 14.92 -7.08
CA HIS A 709 -17.13 14.04 -8.22
C HIS A 709 -16.42 14.62 -9.44
N SER A 710 -15.45 13.89 -9.95
CA SER A 710 -14.99 13.97 -11.32
C SER A 710 -15.43 12.71 -12.08
N TYR A 711 -15.22 12.66 -13.38
CA TYR A 711 -15.47 11.48 -14.20
C TYR A 711 -14.20 11.12 -14.95
N GLU A 712 -13.56 10.01 -14.54
CA GLU A 712 -12.35 9.53 -15.20
C GLU A 712 -12.72 8.65 -16.40
N PRO A 713 -12.49 9.11 -17.64
CA PRO A 713 -12.93 8.38 -18.83
C PRO A 713 -12.20 7.05 -19.04
N THR A 714 -11.04 6.86 -18.41
CA THR A 714 -10.26 5.61 -18.51
C THR A 714 -10.54 4.64 -17.36
N GLY A 715 -11.40 5.03 -16.40
CA GLY A 715 -11.76 4.22 -15.24
C GLY A 715 -13.16 3.64 -15.31
N PRO A 716 -13.41 2.52 -14.62
CA PRO A 716 -14.72 1.85 -14.65
C PRO A 716 -15.78 2.77 -14.04
N PHE A 717 -16.86 3.05 -14.80
CA PHE A 717 -17.93 3.97 -14.38
C PHE A 717 -17.43 5.37 -13.98
N GLY A 718 -16.26 5.79 -14.46
CA GLY A 718 -15.64 7.08 -14.10
C GLY A 718 -14.91 7.09 -12.77
N ALA A 719 -14.64 5.93 -12.15
CA ALA A 719 -13.93 5.81 -10.88
C ALA A 719 -12.42 5.96 -11.03
N LYS A 720 -11.80 6.51 -10.00
CA LYS A 720 -10.35 6.46 -9.72
C LYS A 720 -10.12 5.64 -8.44
N SER A 721 -8.86 5.56 -8.01
CA SER A 721 -8.52 4.89 -6.75
C SER A 721 -8.84 5.74 -5.51
N ILE A 722 -8.79 5.10 -4.32
CA ILE A 722 -8.91 5.78 -3.02
C ILE A 722 -8.00 5.17 -1.95
N GLY A 723 -7.37 4.03 -2.24
CA GLY A 723 -6.74 3.19 -1.21
C GLY A 723 -5.61 3.86 -0.42
N GLU A 724 -4.80 4.71 -1.02
CA GLU A 724 -3.56 5.22 -0.43
C GLU A 724 -3.56 6.72 -0.14
N ILE A 725 -4.26 7.52 -0.93
CA ILE A 725 -4.27 8.98 -0.78
C ILE A 725 -4.69 9.45 0.61
N VAL A 726 -5.53 8.68 1.26
CA VAL A 726 -6.26 9.00 2.50
C VAL A 726 -5.37 9.18 3.74
N ILE A 727 -4.08 8.81 3.68
CA ILE A 727 -3.13 8.95 4.79
C ILE A 727 -2.24 10.20 4.67
N ASN A 728 -2.28 10.91 3.53
CA ASN A 728 -1.25 11.88 3.20
C ASN A 728 -1.49 13.27 3.80
N THR A 729 -2.74 13.70 3.98
CA THR A 729 -3.08 15.07 4.41
C THR A 729 -2.96 15.34 5.91
N PRO A 730 -3.09 14.36 6.85
CA PRO A 730 -3.06 14.66 8.28
C PRO A 730 -1.76 15.32 8.75
N ALA A 731 -0.59 14.80 8.31
CA ALA A 731 0.68 15.30 8.78
C ALA A 731 0.92 16.80 8.46
N PRO A 732 0.78 17.28 7.22
CA PRO A 732 0.96 18.70 6.93
C PRO A 732 -0.12 19.59 7.56
N ALA A 733 -1.38 19.12 7.64
CA ALA A 733 -2.47 19.89 8.25
C ALA A 733 -2.26 20.08 9.76
N ILE A 734 -1.90 19.01 10.48
CA ILE A 734 -1.65 19.07 11.93
C ILE A 734 -0.37 19.85 12.23
N ALA A 735 0.73 19.65 11.47
CA ALA A 735 1.97 20.40 11.65
C ALA A 735 1.75 21.91 11.45
N HIS A 736 0.93 22.31 10.49
CA HIS A 736 0.55 23.70 10.28
C HIS A 736 -0.26 24.25 11.47
N ALA A 737 -1.24 23.49 11.95
CA ALA A 737 -2.03 23.90 13.13
C ALA A 737 -1.16 24.05 14.38
N ILE A 738 -0.17 23.18 14.59
CA ILE A 738 0.81 23.29 15.69
C ILE A 738 1.65 24.55 15.55
N PHE A 739 2.16 24.84 14.34
CA PHE A 739 2.87 26.10 14.10
C PHE A 739 2.02 27.31 14.45
N ARG A 740 0.76 27.34 14.01
CA ARG A 740 -0.18 28.42 14.32
C ARG A 740 -0.38 28.62 15.82
N ALA A 741 -0.39 27.52 16.60
CA ALA A 741 -0.55 27.57 18.05
C ALA A 741 0.71 27.97 18.81
N THR A 742 1.90 27.69 18.26
CA THR A 742 3.21 27.79 18.96
C THR A 742 4.15 28.84 18.36
N GLY A 743 4.05 29.12 17.06
CA GLY A 743 5.00 29.90 16.28
C GLY A 743 6.27 29.11 15.89
N VAL A 744 6.27 27.76 16.05
CA VAL A 744 7.43 26.92 15.77
C VAL A 744 7.07 25.83 14.75
N TRP A 745 7.87 25.75 13.67
CA TRP A 745 7.74 24.67 12.68
C TRP A 745 8.36 23.37 13.17
N HIS A 746 7.61 22.28 13.11
CA HIS A 746 8.08 20.93 13.36
C HIS A 746 8.27 20.21 12.02
N ARG A 747 9.51 19.84 11.70
CA ARG A 747 9.92 19.20 10.45
C ARG A 747 10.34 17.75 10.62
N GLU A 748 10.12 17.19 11.82
CA GLU A 748 10.36 15.79 12.17
C GLU A 748 9.06 15.12 12.63
N LEU A 749 8.75 13.92 12.13
CA LEU A 749 7.63 13.08 12.58
C LEU A 749 8.16 11.87 13.38
N PRO A 750 7.43 11.51 14.47
CA PRO A 750 6.24 12.13 15.04
C PRO A 750 6.54 13.42 15.81
N ILE A 751 5.54 14.31 15.91
CA ILE A 751 5.59 15.52 16.74
C ILE A 751 5.07 15.14 18.13
N LEU A 752 5.98 14.73 19.01
CA LEU A 752 5.62 14.32 20.38
C LEU A 752 5.49 15.52 21.31
N PRO A 753 4.79 15.41 22.46
CA PRO A 753 4.60 16.51 23.41
C PRO A 753 5.91 17.18 23.85
N GLU A 754 6.97 16.40 24.08
CA GLU A 754 8.30 16.93 24.39
C GLU A 754 8.91 17.76 23.28
N HIS A 755 8.66 17.43 22.01
CA HIS A 755 9.09 18.24 20.88
C HIS A 755 8.43 19.60 20.88
N VAL A 756 7.11 19.66 21.19
CA VAL A 756 6.37 20.90 21.28
C VAL A 756 6.85 21.79 22.44
N LEU A 757 7.07 21.18 23.62
CA LEU A 757 7.49 21.91 24.83
C LEU A 757 8.92 22.46 24.74
N LEU A 758 9.83 21.70 24.14
CA LEU A 758 11.27 22.02 24.09
C LEU A 758 11.63 22.87 22.87
N ALA A 759 10.72 23.00 21.92
CA ALA A 759 10.95 23.80 20.72
C ALA A 759 11.10 25.29 21.07
N LYS A 760 12.06 25.93 20.40
CA LYS A 760 12.25 27.38 20.49
C LYS A 760 11.95 27.99 19.14
N PRO A 761 11.39 29.22 19.07
CA PRO A 761 11.30 29.95 17.82
C PRO A 761 12.67 30.02 17.16
N GLU A 762 12.71 29.83 15.85
CA GLU A 762 13.92 30.06 15.08
C GLU A 762 14.33 31.54 15.29
N ALA A 763 15.59 31.80 15.57
CA ALA A 763 16.06 33.18 15.68
C ALA A 763 15.96 33.84 14.29
N ASP A 764 15.29 34.99 14.22
CA ASP A 764 15.14 35.80 13.01
C ASP A 764 16.46 36.11 12.33
#